data_8beae491596c684aa93f1982664bda93
#
_entry.id   8beae491596c684aa93f1982664bda93
#
_cell.length_a   1.000
_cell.length_b   1.000
_cell.length_c   1.000
_cell.angle_alpha   90.00
_cell.angle_beta   90.00
_cell.angle_gamma   90.00
#
_symmetry.space_group_name_H-M   'P 1'
#
loop_
_entity.id
_entity.type
_entity.pdbx_description
1 polymer ?
#
loop_
_entity_poly.entity_id
_entity_poly.type
_entity_poly.pdbx_seq_one_letter_code
_entity_poly.pdbx_strand_id
1 'polypeptide(L)'
;MPTKKPEIDLKARVVKLREAIEHHRYNYHVLDKQDISEAALDSLKRELAEIEQAHPELRDSNSPTNRIAGEPLKEFEKVEHKVPQWSFNDAFTEQDIRDFDGRVKRQLKQELGDTKDVAAPTYVCELKIDGLKVVFEYEKGQLVRAATRGNGKVGENVTFNVRTIESVPLTLREPVDIIVEGEVWMGKTNFEKLNKRQEKEGLPLYANPRNVAAGSIRQLDPRVVAERKLDTFIYDIASYTASAKETPTTQYDELELLRSLGLKVNNHAKVCTSIDEVIEFWKKWQTASKKQDYWIDGVVVKVNEVEYQKALGYTGKAPRFGIAFKFPAEQVTTVVEDIRLQIGRTGVLTPVAHLRPVLVAGSTVSRATLHNEDEIRRLDVRVGDTVILQKAGDVIPDIVQVLTELRTGKEKVFKFPTHVPECGGDGLIERIPGQSAWRCVVKDSDAQQKRRLYHFVSKHCFDMDGVGPRQIDLFMEHALVSSYEDIFTLTKGDLLALPRFAEKSADNVIESIEKARKVTLPRFIFSLSIPHVGEETAEDLAKHFKTLPQLMKATQDQLLQIEGVGDILANSIVDWFKTKEHREIVDRLLEHVHVLKFETAAIPKGATSLLGKTFVLTGTLETMSRDEAKEKIKSLGGDVSGSVSSKTSYVVAGEEAGSKLDKAQELGVKVLSEDEFIELIRVS
;
A
#
# COMPACT_ATOMS: atom_id res chain seq x y z
N MET A 1 -45.19 18.68 -52.19
CA MET A 1 -45.25 18.84 -50.72
C MET A 1 -43.91 18.40 -50.15
N PRO A 2 -43.20 19.23 -49.42
CA PRO A 2 -41.94 18.76 -48.77
C PRO A 2 -42.34 17.87 -47.61
N THR A 3 -41.87 16.63 -47.62
CA THR A 3 -41.99 15.67 -46.54
C THR A 3 -41.27 16.25 -45.31
N LYS A 4 -42.01 16.59 -44.23
CA LYS A 4 -41.41 16.89 -42.91
C LYS A 4 -40.51 15.75 -42.55
N LYS A 5 -39.18 16.00 -42.41
CA LYS A 5 -38.27 15.09 -41.73
C LYS A 5 -38.87 14.85 -40.32
N PRO A 6 -38.90 13.58 -39.84
CA PRO A 6 -39.37 13.30 -38.49
C PRO A 6 -38.51 14.12 -37.50
N GLU A 7 -39.18 14.88 -36.65
CA GLU A 7 -38.54 15.62 -35.55
C GLU A 7 -37.93 14.58 -34.64
N ILE A 8 -36.61 14.42 -34.67
CA ILE A 8 -35.91 13.45 -33.81
C ILE A 8 -35.98 13.99 -32.39
N ASP A 9 -36.57 13.24 -31.49
CA ASP A 9 -36.45 13.51 -30.04
C ASP A 9 -34.98 13.35 -29.64
N LEU A 10 -34.28 14.48 -29.57
CA LEU A 10 -32.86 14.53 -29.28
C LEU A 10 -32.54 13.91 -27.92
N LYS A 11 -33.43 14.07 -26.93
CA LYS A 11 -33.24 13.48 -25.60
C LYS A 11 -33.28 11.95 -25.66
N ALA A 12 -34.25 11.39 -26.36
CA ALA A 12 -34.33 9.95 -26.59
C ALA A 12 -33.16 9.44 -27.43
N ARG A 13 -32.68 10.23 -28.43
CA ARG A 13 -31.51 9.88 -29.25
C ARG A 13 -30.23 9.82 -28.44
N VAL A 14 -29.97 10.78 -27.57
CA VAL A 14 -28.80 10.82 -26.66
C VAL A 14 -28.76 9.59 -25.74
N VAL A 15 -29.92 9.23 -25.13
CA VAL A 15 -30.01 8.03 -24.28
C VAL A 15 -29.63 6.77 -25.09
N LYS A 16 -30.22 6.58 -26.27
CA LYS A 16 -29.91 5.42 -27.10
C LYS A 16 -28.46 5.39 -27.61
N LEU A 17 -27.87 6.55 -27.89
CA LEU A 17 -26.44 6.62 -28.28
C LEU A 17 -25.53 6.21 -27.12
N ARG A 18 -25.80 6.70 -25.91
CA ARG A 18 -25.05 6.30 -24.71
C ARG A 18 -25.16 4.81 -24.46
N GLU A 19 -26.35 4.24 -24.47
CA GLU A 19 -26.60 2.80 -24.33
C GLU A 19 -25.85 1.99 -25.37
N ALA A 20 -25.92 2.37 -26.64
CA ALA A 20 -25.22 1.67 -27.72
C ALA A 20 -23.68 1.75 -27.57
N ILE A 21 -23.16 2.94 -27.30
CA ILE A 21 -21.72 3.14 -27.10
C ILE A 21 -21.23 2.29 -25.92
N GLU A 22 -21.92 2.31 -24.78
CA GLU A 22 -21.55 1.51 -23.60
C GLU A 22 -21.67 0.00 -23.87
N HIS A 23 -22.69 -0.45 -24.60
CA HIS A 23 -22.82 -1.85 -25.01
C HIS A 23 -21.65 -2.32 -25.86
N HIS A 24 -21.30 -1.59 -26.92
CA HIS A 24 -20.19 -1.97 -27.81
C HIS A 24 -18.83 -1.81 -27.13
N ARG A 25 -18.65 -0.78 -26.30
CA ARG A 25 -17.47 -0.62 -25.48
C ARG A 25 -17.28 -1.81 -24.53
N TYR A 26 -18.34 -2.22 -23.84
CA TYR A 26 -18.30 -3.37 -22.95
C TYR A 26 -17.94 -4.66 -23.70
N ASN A 27 -18.58 -4.91 -24.85
CA ASN A 27 -18.25 -6.08 -25.64
C ASN A 27 -16.78 -6.08 -26.09
N TYR A 28 -16.27 -4.94 -26.55
CA TYR A 28 -14.91 -4.82 -27.05
C TYR A 28 -13.85 -4.85 -25.93
N HIS A 29 -13.98 -3.99 -24.90
CA HIS A 29 -12.93 -3.80 -23.88
C HIS A 29 -13.06 -4.74 -22.68
N VAL A 30 -14.22 -5.32 -22.41
CA VAL A 30 -14.45 -6.19 -21.26
C VAL A 30 -14.59 -7.65 -21.65
N LEU A 31 -15.35 -7.93 -22.72
CA LEU A 31 -15.59 -9.30 -23.20
C LEU A 31 -14.65 -9.75 -24.32
N ASP A 32 -13.77 -8.88 -24.81
CA ASP A 32 -12.88 -9.11 -25.96
C ASP A 32 -13.65 -9.58 -27.22
N LYS A 33 -14.88 -9.06 -27.44
CA LYS A 33 -15.74 -9.37 -28.56
C LYS A 33 -15.98 -8.11 -29.40
N GLN A 34 -15.65 -8.16 -30.68
CA GLN A 34 -15.88 -7.05 -31.58
C GLN A 34 -17.17 -7.25 -32.36
N ASP A 35 -18.24 -6.51 -32.02
CA ASP A 35 -19.53 -6.55 -32.72
C ASP A 35 -19.60 -5.54 -33.86
N ILE A 36 -18.91 -4.40 -33.73
CA ILE A 36 -18.80 -3.34 -34.74
C ILE A 36 -17.34 -2.92 -34.89
N SER A 37 -17.00 -2.29 -36.02
CA SER A 37 -15.65 -1.76 -36.23
C SER A 37 -15.36 -0.58 -35.28
N GLU A 38 -14.08 -0.37 -34.94
CA GLU A 38 -13.64 0.81 -34.15
C GLU A 38 -14.13 2.12 -34.81
N ALA A 39 -14.05 2.21 -36.15
CA ALA A 39 -14.52 3.38 -36.89
C ALA A 39 -16.03 3.63 -36.75
N ALA A 40 -16.84 2.56 -36.65
CA ALA A 40 -18.27 2.67 -36.42
C ALA A 40 -18.54 3.15 -34.96
N LEU A 41 -17.84 2.62 -33.97
CA LEU A 41 -17.94 3.07 -32.58
C LEU A 41 -17.51 4.53 -32.41
N ASP A 42 -16.43 4.95 -33.06
CA ASP A 42 -15.99 6.35 -33.09
C ASP A 42 -16.98 7.30 -33.76
N SER A 43 -17.70 6.81 -34.80
CA SER A 43 -18.78 7.57 -35.41
C SER A 43 -19.94 7.82 -34.44
N LEU A 44 -20.35 6.81 -33.64
CA LEU A 44 -21.36 6.98 -32.60
C LEU A 44 -20.92 7.96 -31.51
N LYS A 45 -19.67 7.86 -31.07
CA LYS A 45 -19.09 8.81 -30.08
C LYS A 45 -19.08 10.23 -30.63
N ARG A 46 -18.76 10.42 -31.91
CA ARG A 46 -18.77 11.74 -32.57
C ARG A 46 -20.16 12.32 -32.63
N GLU A 47 -21.15 11.54 -33.08
CA GLU A 47 -22.56 12.00 -33.10
C GLU A 47 -23.03 12.44 -31.73
N LEU A 48 -22.73 11.65 -30.68
CA LEU A 48 -23.08 12.00 -29.30
C LEU A 48 -22.39 13.30 -28.85
N ALA A 49 -21.10 13.47 -29.17
CA ALA A 49 -20.35 14.67 -28.80
C ALA A 49 -20.90 15.93 -29.52
N GLU A 50 -21.28 15.84 -30.77
CA GLU A 50 -21.89 16.94 -31.53
C GLU A 50 -23.23 17.34 -30.92
N ILE A 51 -24.09 16.38 -30.55
CA ILE A 51 -25.37 16.67 -29.89
C ILE A 51 -25.13 17.31 -28.51
N GLU A 52 -24.24 16.77 -27.67
CA GLU A 52 -23.93 17.29 -26.33
C GLU A 52 -23.24 18.68 -26.40
N GLN A 53 -22.51 18.98 -27.47
CA GLN A 53 -21.94 20.30 -27.69
C GLN A 53 -23.02 21.33 -28.09
N ALA A 54 -23.95 20.92 -28.96
CA ALA A 54 -25.05 21.79 -29.37
C ALA A 54 -26.13 21.99 -28.28
N HIS A 55 -26.27 21.00 -27.39
CA HIS A 55 -27.26 20.95 -26.32
C HIS A 55 -26.61 20.69 -24.96
N PRO A 56 -25.98 21.67 -24.32
CA PRO A 56 -25.28 21.52 -23.04
C PRO A 56 -26.17 20.99 -21.91
N GLU A 57 -27.47 21.23 -21.98
CA GLU A 57 -28.47 20.73 -21.01
C GLU A 57 -28.65 19.20 -21.05
N LEU A 58 -28.23 18.54 -22.13
CA LEU A 58 -28.24 17.08 -22.28
C LEU A 58 -26.93 16.42 -21.86
N ARG A 59 -25.93 17.21 -21.45
CA ARG A 59 -24.65 16.67 -20.99
C ARG A 59 -24.80 15.91 -19.68
N ASP A 60 -24.06 14.83 -19.58
CA ASP A 60 -23.92 14.04 -18.36
C ASP A 60 -22.43 14.00 -17.97
N SER A 61 -22.14 14.17 -16.70
CA SER A 61 -20.76 14.09 -16.17
C SER A 61 -20.07 12.76 -16.50
N ASN A 62 -20.85 11.68 -16.61
CA ASN A 62 -20.38 10.34 -16.95
C ASN A 62 -20.69 9.93 -18.39
N SER A 63 -20.96 10.89 -19.29
CA SER A 63 -21.07 10.58 -20.71
C SER A 63 -19.79 9.94 -21.24
N PRO A 64 -19.89 8.95 -22.16
CA PRO A 64 -18.73 8.38 -22.87
C PRO A 64 -17.86 9.43 -23.56
N THR A 65 -18.42 10.60 -23.92
CA THR A 65 -17.70 11.72 -24.54
C THR A 65 -16.82 12.48 -23.56
N ASN A 66 -17.06 12.36 -22.26
CA ASN A 66 -16.32 13.04 -21.21
C ASN A 66 -15.15 12.22 -20.61
N ARG A 67 -14.79 11.06 -21.22
CA ARG A 67 -13.68 10.23 -20.73
C ARG A 67 -12.35 10.97 -20.73
N ILE A 68 -12.10 11.76 -21.76
CA ILE A 68 -10.88 12.56 -21.92
C ILE A 68 -11.27 14.02 -21.79
N ALA A 69 -11.75 14.44 -20.64
CA ALA A 69 -12.13 15.81 -20.35
C ALA A 69 -11.26 16.40 -19.26
N GLY A 70 -10.96 17.69 -19.37
CA GLY A 70 -10.31 18.50 -18.34
C GLY A 70 -8.99 19.12 -18.80
N GLU A 71 -8.64 20.21 -18.12
CA GLU A 71 -7.31 20.82 -18.19
C GLU A 71 -6.32 20.01 -17.34
N PRO A 72 -5.00 20.06 -17.65
CA PRO A 72 -3.99 19.43 -16.79
C PRO A 72 -4.11 19.90 -15.35
N LEU A 73 -4.07 18.95 -14.43
CA LEU A 73 -4.09 19.24 -12.99
C LEU A 73 -2.80 19.93 -12.57
N LYS A 74 -2.86 20.73 -11.52
CA LYS A 74 -1.65 21.31 -10.89
C LYS A 74 -0.98 20.30 -9.96
N GLU A 75 -1.78 19.54 -9.20
CA GLU A 75 -1.36 18.50 -8.26
C GLU A 75 -2.50 17.48 -8.07
N PHE A 76 -2.19 16.32 -7.49
CA PHE A 76 -3.21 15.35 -7.10
C PHE A 76 -3.71 15.64 -5.69
N GLU A 77 -5.03 15.72 -5.55
CA GLU A 77 -5.69 15.76 -4.25
C GLU A 77 -5.41 14.46 -3.48
N LYS A 78 -5.08 14.58 -2.18
CA LYS A 78 -4.98 13.43 -1.29
C LYS A 78 -6.37 13.00 -0.81
N VAL A 79 -6.64 11.71 -0.88
CA VAL A 79 -7.92 11.09 -0.53
C VAL A 79 -7.72 10.08 0.58
N GLU A 80 -8.46 10.21 1.66
CA GLU A 80 -8.55 9.19 2.70
C GLU A 80 -9.47 8.06 2.23
N HIS A 81 -8.99 6.82 2.37
CA HIS A 81 -9.77 5.64 2.01
C HIS A 81 -10.84 5.36 3.06
N LYS A 82 -12.08 5.12 2.63
CA LYS A 82 -13.19 4.70 3.50
C LYS A 82 -12.93 3.31 4.12
N VAL A 83 -12.18 2.46 3.42
CA VAL A 83 -11.77 1.12 3.86
C VAL A 83 -10.25 1.02 3.74
N PRO A 84 -9.52 0.55 4.78
CA PRO A 84 -8.07 0.39 4.73
C PRO A 84 -7.62 -0.51 3.58
N GLN A 85 -6.54 -0.14 2.91
CA GLN A 85 -6.02 -0.80 1.71
C GLN A 85 -4.86 -1.73 2.06
N TRP A 86 -5.17 -3.00 2.27
CA TRP A 86 -4.22 -4.03 2.67
C TRP A 86 -3.39 -4.59 1.50
N SER A 87 -2.27 -5.22 1.83
CA SER A 87 -1.49 -6.04 0.90
C SER A 87 -1.39 -7.46 1.43
N PHE A 88 -1.36 -8.45 0.54
CA PHE A 88 -1.13 -9.83 0.93
C PHE A 88 0.33 -10.06 1.33
N ASN A 89 0.55 -11.01 2.24
CA ASN A 89 1.87 -11.58 2.46
C ASN A 89 2.27 -12.46 1.27
N ASP A 90 3.57 -12.60 1.04
CA ASP A 90 4.10 -13.40 -0.05
C ASP A 90 4.40 -14.86 0.39
N ALA A 91 4.21 -15.80 -0.54
CA ALA A 91 4.69 -17.17 -0.48
C ALA A 91 5.51 -17.44 -1.77
N PHE A 92 6.59 -18.21 -1.67
CA PHE A 92 7.50 -18.49 -2.79
C PHE A 92 7.65 -19.99 -3.06
N THR A 93 7.33 -20.83 -2.09
CA THR A 93 7.49 -22.28 -2.14
C THR A 93 6.19 -23.02 -1.89
N GLU A 94 6.12 -24.27 -2.32
CA GLU A 94 4.99 -25.15 -2.01
C GLU A 94 4.84 -25.35 -0.49
N GLN A 95 5.94 -25.30 0.27
CA GLN A 95 5.87 -25.42 1.72
C GLN A 95 5.22 -24.18 2.35
N ASP A 96 5.55 -22.97 1.88
CA ASP A 96 4.94 -21.73 2.39
C ASP A 96 3.42 -21.74 2.24
N ILE A 97 2.92 -22.26 1.09
CA ILE A 97 1.48 -22.34 0.83
C ILE A 97 0.80 -23.44 1.66
N ARG A 98 1.50 -24.57 1.95
CA ARG A 98 1.01 -25.58 2.89
C ARG A 98 0.99 -25.06 4.32
N ASP A 99 1.98 -24.29 4.70
CA ASP A 99 2.02 -23.62 6.01
C ASP A 99 0.90 -22.59 6.16
N PHE A 100 0.58 -21.87 5.08
CA PHE A 100 -0.59 -20.98 5.04
C PHE A 100 -1.89 -21.78 5.29
N ASP A 101 -2.15 -22.86 4.55
CA ASP A 101 -3.32 -23.73 4.75
C ASP A 101 -3.41 -24.24 6.20
N GLY A 102 -2.26 -24.68 6.74
CA GLY A 102 -2.19 -25.14 8.13
C GLY A 102 -2.50 -24.04 9.16
N ARG A 103 -2.08 -22.78 8.91
CA ARG A 103 -2.44 -21.63 9.76
C ARG A 103 -3.92 -21.30 9.68
N VAL A 104 -4.48 -21.25 8.47
CA VAL A 104 -5.90 -21.00 8.22
C VAL A 104 -6.76 -22.01 8.99
N LYS A 105 -6.50 -23.31 8.81
CA LYS A 105 -7.26 -24.38 9.47
C LYS A 105 -7.17 -24.31 11.00
N ARG A 106 -5.97 -24.07 11.56
CA ARG A 106 -5.80 -23.93 13.00
C ARG A 106 -6.56 -22.74 13.56
N GLN A 107 -6.50 -21.59 12.87
CA GLN A 107 -7.16 -20.39 13.34
C GLN A 107 -8.68 -20.49 13.22
N LEU A 108 -9.22 -21.05 12.12
CA LEU A 108 -10.66 -21.30 12.00
C LEU A 108 -11.17 -22.21 13.13
N LYS A 109 -10.43 -23.27 13.47
CA LYS A 109 -10.76 -24.11 14.60
C LYS A 109 -10.76 -23.38 15.95
N GLN A 110 -9.87 -22.38 16.12
CA GLN A 110 -9.82 -21.55 17.34
C GLN A 110 -10.96 -20.53 17.41
N GLU A 111 -11.33 -19.93 16.29
CA GLU A 111 -12.34 -18.86 16.25
C GLU A 111 -13.78 -19.39 16.17
N LEU A 112 -14.00 -20.52 15.45
CA LEU A 112 -15.32 -21.11 15.24
C LEU A 112 -15.62 -22.32 16.16
N GLY A 113 -14.62 -22.75 16.97
CA GLY A 113 -14.74 -23.89 17.86
C GLY A 113 -14.44 -25.25 17.18
N ASP A 114 -14.32 -26.30 18.00
CA ASP A 114 -14.04 -27.69 17.57
C ASP A 114 -15.36 -28.46 17.27
N THR A 115 -16.38 -27.73 16.79
CA THR A 115 -17.64 -28.36 16.41
C THR A 115 -17.45 -29.16 15.12
N LYS A 116 -18.07 -30.33 15.04
CA LYS A 116 -17.93 -31.28 13.90
C LYS A 116 -18.41 -30.73 12.55
N ASP A 117 -18.95 -29.52 12.53
CA ASP A 117 -19.64 -28.90 11.37
C ASP A 117 -18.84 -27.85 10.63
N VAL A 118 -17.62 -27.47 11.10
CA VAL A 118 -16.77 -26.55 10.32
C VAL A 118 -16.18 -27.31 9.13
N ALA A 119 -16.74 -27.08 7.95
CA ALA A 119 -16.22 -27.67 6.72
C ALA A 119 -14.79 -27.19 6.45
N ALA A 120 -13.99 -28.00 5.77
CA ALA A 120 -12.66 -27.60 5.34
C ALA A 120 -12.78 -26.37 4.43
N PRO A 121 -11.91 -25.32 4.59
CA PRO A 121 -11.95 -24.15 3.75
C PRO A 121 -11.67 -24.49 2.30
N THR A 122 -12.40 -23.86 1.38
CA THR A 122 -12.08 -23.87 -0.04
C THR A 122 -11.30 -22.58 -0.39
N TYR A 123 -10.66 -22.56 -1.54
CA TYR A 123 -9.80 -21.44 -1.94
C TYR A 123 -10.21 -20.94 -3.32
N VAL A 124 -10.16 -19.62 -3.51
CA VAL A 124 -10.19 -19.02 -4.85
C VAL A 124 -8.77 -18.65 -5.24
N CYS A 125 -8.33 -19.14 -6.39
CA CYS A 125 -7.08 -18.77 -7.02
C CYS A 125 -7.34 -17.77 -8.13
N GLU A 126 -6.72 -16.62 -8.05
CA GLU A 126 -6.78 -15.54 -9.03
C GLU A 126 -5.37 -15.23 -9.56
N LEU A 127 -5.25 -14.76 -10.80
CA LEU A 127 -3.96 -14.36 -11.34
C LEU A 127 -3.50 -13.06 -10.68
N LYS A 128 -2.28 -13.06 -10.17
CA LYS A 128 -1.64 -11.87 -9.64
C LYS A 128 -1.09 -11.02 -10.78
N ILE A 129 -1.88 -10.03 -11.17
CA ILE A 129 -1.53 -9.12 -12.25
C ILE A 129 -0.45 -8.15 -11.76
N ASP A 130 0.58 -7.94 -12.59
CA ASP A 130 1.64 -7.00 -12.30
C ASP A 130 1.29 -5.60 -12.82
N GLY A 131 0.72 -4.79 -11.95
CA GLY A 131 0.21 -3.46 -12.23
C GLY A 131 0.26 -2.53 -11.02
N LEU A 132 -0.69 -1.61 -10.95
CA LEU A 132 -0.89 -0.68 -9.84
C LEU A 132 -2.29 -0.85 -9.26
N LYS A 133 -2.38 -1.11 -7.96
CA LYS A 133 -3.66 -1.15 -7.24
C LYS A 133 -4.33 0.22 -7.23
N VAL A 134 -5.59 0.23 -7.67
CA VAL A 134 -6.49 1.40 -7.63
C VAL A 134 -7.80 1.00 -6.97
N VAL A 135 -8.35 1.91 -6.18
CA VAL A 135 -9.65 1.79 -5.52
C VAL A 135 -10.65 2.63 -6.30
N PHE A 136 -11.80 2.05 -6.63
CA PHE A 136 -12.86 2.69 -7.42
C PHE A 136 -14.11 2.81 -6.55
N GLU A 137 -14.67 3.99 -6.44
CA GLU A 137 -15.86 4.27 -5.67
C GLU A 137 -17.01 4.65 -6.61
N TYR A 138 -18.09 3.90 -6.50
CA TYR A 138 -19.34 4.15 -7.22
C TYR A 138 -20.43 4.48 -6.24
N GLU A 139 -21.19 5.55 -6.53
CA GLU A 139 -22.40 5.92 -5.80
C GLU A 139 -23.58 5.88 -6.78
N LYS A 140 -24.63 5.17 -6.41
CA LYS A 140 -25.81 4.92 -7.28
C LYS A 140 -25.40 4.43 -8.68
N GLY A 141 -24.36 3.59 -8.72
CA GLY A 141 -23.80 3.05 -9.96
C GLY A 141 -22.93 4.02 -10.77
N GLN A 142 -22.71 5.26 -10.33
CA GLN A 142 -21.88 6.25 -11.03
C GLN A 142 -20.48 6.28 -10.46
N LEU A 143 -19.43 6.27 -11.30
CA LEU A 143 -18.05 6.43 -10.86
C LEU A 143 -17.84 7.86 -10.32
N VAL A 144 -17.75 7.99 -9.00
CA VAL A 144 -17.55 9.27 -8.33
C VAL A 144 -16.08 9.53 -8.00
N ARG A 145 -15.31 8.47 -7.70
CA ARG A 145 -13.91 8.62 -7.31
C ARG A 145 -13.08 7.39 -7.64
N ALA A 146 -11.81 7.63 -8.00
CA ALA A 146 -10.79 6.59 -8.03
C ALA A 146 -9.52 7.11 -7.36
N ALA A 147 -8.86 6.27 -6.55
CA ALA A 147 -7.67 6.66 -5.81
C ALA A 147 -6.60 5.57 -5.84
N THR A 148 -5.31 5.97 -5.86
CA THR A 148 -4.20 5.03 -5.67
C THR A 148 -4.19 4.49 -4.25
N ARG A 149 -3.60 3.31 -4.03
CA ARG A 149 -3.46 2.72 -2.68
C ARG A 149 -2.78 3.67 -1.68
N GLY A 150 -1.78 4.44 -2.13
CA GLY A 150 -0.97 5.27 -1.24
C GLY A 150 -0.27 4.45 -0.16
N ASN A 151 -0.42 4.89 1.10
CA ASN A 151 0.09 4.17 2.27
C ASN A 151 -0.93 3.18 2.89
N GLY A 152 -2.03 2.93 2.19
CA GLY A 152 -3.13 2.07 2.66
C GLY A 152 -4.25 2.82 3.39
N LYS A 153 -4.00 4.03 3.88
CA LYS A 153 -5.00 4.91 4.52
C LYS A 153 -5.31 6.14 3.64
N VAL A 154 -4.29 6.71 3.01
CA VAL A 154 -4.39 7.89 2.15
C VAL A 154 -3.76 7.61 0.80
N GLY A 155 -4.51 7.85 -0.28
CA GLY A 155 -4.07 7.75 -1.66
C GLY A 155 -4.12 9.09 -2.39
N GLU A 156 -3.87 9.06 -3.70
CA GLU A 156 -3.98 10.20 -4.61
C GLU A 156 -5.23 10.04 -5.47
N ASN A 157 -6.02 11.10 -5.59
CA ASN A 157 -7.21 11.12 -6.44
C ASN A 157 -6.81 11.08 -7.92
N VAL A 158 -7.02 9.95 -8.55
CA VAL A 158 -6.69 9.70 -9.98
C VAL A 158 -7.95 9.54 -10.86
N THR A 159 -9.08 10.04 -10.40
CA THR A 159 -10.39 9.85 -11.06
C THR A 159 -10.35 10.27 -12.52
N PHE A 160 -9.78 11.44 -12.84
CA PHE A 160 -9.70 11.93 -14.22
C PHE A 160 -8.89 10.99 -15.11
N ASN A 161 -7.81 10.42 -14.60
CA ASN A 161 -6.96 9.50 -15.32
C ASN A 161 -7.64 8.13 -15.52
N VAL A 162 -8.28 7.62 -14.46
CA VAL A 162 -9.03 6.36 -14.50
C VAL A 162 -10.18 6.41 -15.51
N ARG A 163 -10.86 7.55 -15.65
CA ARG A 163 -11.93 7.74 -16.63
C ARG A 163 -11.47 7.53 -18.08
N THR A 164 -10.18 7.70 -18.37
CA THR A 164 -9.61 7.46 -19.71
C THR A 164 -9.44 5.97 -20.02
N ILE A 165 -9.50 5.10 -19.03
CA ILE A 165 -9.35 3.64 -19.19
C ILE A 165 -10.67 3.08 -19.72
N GLU A 166 -10.67 2.59 -20.95
CA GLU A 166 -11.88 2.16 -21.65
C GLU A 166 -12.58 0.95 -20.99
N SER A 167 -11.84 0.08 -20.30
CA SER A 167 -12.42 -1.06 -19.57
C SER A 167 -13.12 -0.68 -18.27
N VAL A 168 -12.93 0.56 -17.76
CA VAL A 168 -13.61 1.05 -16.56
C VAL A 168 -14.98 1.60 -16.96
N PRO A 169 -16.11 1.04 -16.47
CA PRO A 169 -17.43 1.61 -16.69
C PRO A 169 -17.56 2.91 -15.89
N LEU A 170 -18.03 3.98 -16.53
CA LEU A 170 -18.38 5.22 -15.83
C LEU A 170 -19.71 5.10 -15.10
N THR A 171 -20.55 4.17 -15.56
CA THR A 171 -21.83 3.82 -14.97
C THR A 171 -21.96 2.31 -14.92
N LEU A 172 -22.26 1.77 -13.74
CA LEU A 172 -22.53 0.35 -13.55
C LEU A 172 -23.92 -0.01 -14.12
N ARG A 173 -24.16 -1.28 -14.36
CA ARG A 173 -25.44 -1.79 -14.85
C ARG A 173 -26.57 -1.68 -13.83
N GLU A 174 -26.24 -1.55 -12.56
CA GLU A 174 -27.19 -1.40 -11.46
C GLU A 174 -26.80 -0.18 -10.60
N PRO A 175 -27.78 0.57 -10.08
CA PRO A 175 -27.54 1.77 -9.28
C PRO A 175 -27.21 1.40 -7.83
N VAL A 176 -26.01 0.81 -7.62
CA VAL A 176 -25.51 0.38 -6.31
C VAL A 176 -24.43 1.32 -5.80
N ASP A 177 -24.29 1.38 -4.47
CA ASP A 177 -23.16 2.01 -3.81
C ASP A 177 -22.13 0.92 -3.51
N ILE A 178 -20.94 1.02 -4.13
CA ILE A 178 -19.91 -0.01 -4.04
C ILE A 178 -18.51 0.61 -4.11
N ILE A 179 -17.60 0.09 -3.29
CA ILE A 179 -16.16 0.36 -3.38
C ILE A 179 -15.49 -0.93 -3.81
N VAL A 180 -14.78 -0.88 -4.92
CA VAL A 180 -14.09 -2.04 -5.47
C VAL A 180 -12.58 -1.79 -5.63
N GLU A 181 -11.82 -2.86 -5.61
CA GLU A 181 -10.38 -2.85 -5.78
C GLU A 181 -9.99 -3.53 -7.09
N GLY A 182 -9.04 -2.94 -7.78
CA GLY A 182 -8.55 -3.50 -9.04
C GLY A 182 -7.09 -3.17 -9.30
N GLU A 183 -6.53 -3.85 -10.29
CA GLU A 183 -5.19 -3.60 -10.80
C GLU A 183 -5.26 -2.89 -12.13
N VAL A 184 -4.63 -1.72 -12.23
CA VAL A 184 -4.41 -1.01 -13.49
C VAL A 184 -3.08 -1.47 -14.08
N TRP A 185 -3.09 -1.88 -15.33
CA TRP A 185 -1.93 -2.48 -16.00
C TRP A 185 -1.79 -1.99 -17.45
N MET A 186 -0.62 -2.25 -18.03
CA MET A 186 -0.33 -1.99 -19.44
C MET A 186 -0.10 -3.32 -20.18
N GLY A 187 -0.74 -3.52 -21.33
CA GLY A 187 -0.52 -4.69 -22.17
C GLY A 187 0.88 -4.75 -22.77
N LYS A 188 1.42 -5.97 -22.97
CA LYS A 188 2.73 -6.21 -23.59
C LYS A 188 2.84 -5.53 -24.95
N THR A 189 1.81 -5.69 -25.78
CA THR A 189 1.72 -5.08 -27.10
C THR A 189 1.81 -3.55 -27.04
N ASN A 190 1.13 -2.92 -26.11
CA ASN A 190 1.14 -1.47 -25.96
C ASN A 190 2.48 -0.97 -25.38
N PHE A 191 3.07 -1.71 -24.46
CA PHE A 191 4.39 -1.42 -23.91
C PHE A 191 5.49 -1.44 -24.98
N GLU A 192 5.47 -2.45 -25.86
CA GLU A 192 6.41 -2.53 -26.98
C GLU A 192 6.23 -1.38 -27.99
N LYS A 193 4.98 -1.04 -28.33
CA LYS A 193 4.69 0.12 -29.20
C LYS A 193 5.21 1.42 -28.59
N LEU A 194 5.01 1.59 -27.28
CA LEU A 194 5.48 2.76 -26.54
C LEU A 194 7.02 2.85 -26.58
N ASN A 195 7.74 1.76 -26.33
CA ASN A 195 9.20 1.74 -26.37
C ASN A 195 9.74 1.97 -27.79
N LYS A 196 9.11 1.44 -28.82
CA LYS A 196 9.47 1.75 -30.20
C LYS A 196 9.32 3.24 -30.55
N ARG A 197 8.32 3.91 -29.94
CA ARG A 197 8.16 5.37 -30.09
C ARG A 197 9.29 6.12 -29.37
N GLN A 198 9.61 5.74 -28.11
CA GLN A 198 10.73 6.32 -27.37
C GLN A 198 12.06 6.20 -28.14
N GLU A 199 12.32 5.02 -28.69
CA GLU A 199 13.52 4.78 -29.51
C GLU A 199 13.61 5.69 -30.72
N LYS A 200 12.50 5.85 -31.46
CA LYS A 200 12.44 6.76 -32.61
C LYS A 200 12.66 8.22 -32.25
N GLU A 201 12.22 8.62 -31.05
CA GLU A 201 12.35 9.98 -30.52
C GLU A 201 13.70 10.20 -29.81
N GLY A 202 14.58 9.17 -29.74
CA GLY A 202 15.88 9.24 -29.06
C GLY A 202 15.76 9.37 -27.54
N LEU A 203 14.62 8.97 -26.96
CA LEU A 203 14.32 9.06 -25.54
C LEU A 203 14.67 7.74 -24.83
N PRO A 204 14.95 7.77 -23.51
CA PRO A 204 15.19 6.57 -22.73
C PRO A 204 14.01 5.60 -22.78
N LEU A 205 14.32 4.32 -22.97
CA LEU A 205 13.28 3.28 -22.99
C LEU A 205 12.72 3.05 -21.58
N TYR A 206 11.46 2.73 -21.51
CA TYR A 206 10.83 2.27 -20.29
C TYR A 206 11.27 0.84 -19.98
N ALA A 207 11.67 0.60 -18.73
CA ALA A 207 12.22 -0.67 -18.31
C ALA A 207 11.15 -1.71 -17.91
N ASN A 208 10.03 -1.25 -17.36
CA ASN A 208 9.03 -2.12 -16.73
C ASN A 208 7.61 -1.57 -16.96
N PRO A 209 6.67 -2.41 -17.47
CA PRO A 209 5.29 -1.99 -17.75
C PRO A 209 4.50 -1.61 -16.50
N ARG A 210 4.76 -2.23 -15.34
CA ARG A 210 4.18 -1.82 -14.05
C ARG A 210 4.55 -0.38 -13.70
N ASN A 211 5.84 -0.03 -13.82
CA ASN A 211 6.31 1.33 -13.56
C ASN A 211 5.73 2.33 -14.56
N VAL A 212 5.55 1.92 -15.82
CA VAL A 212 4.86 2.76 -16.81
C VAL A 212 3.40 2.95 -16.46
N ALA A 213 2.68 1.89 -16.07
CA ALA A 213 1.29 2.00 -15.64
C ALA A 213 1.17 2.94 -14.43
N ALA A 214 1.99 2.73 -13.40
CA ALA A 214 2.02 3.56 -12.19
C ALA A 214 2.40 5.02 -12.49
N GLY A 215 3.39 5.27 -13.36
CA GLY A 215 3.77 6.61 -13.79
C GLY A 215 2.73 7.27 -14.69
N SER A 216 2.02 6.48 -15.50
CA SER A 216 0.97 6.99 -16.40
C SER A 216 -0.27 7.41 -15.62
N ILE A 217 -0.77 6.58 -14.70
CA ILE A 217 -1.97 6.92 -13.91
C ILE A 217 -1.74 8.16 -13.01
N ARG A 218 -0.50 8.55 -12.80
CA ARG A 218 -0.09 9.73 -12.02
C ARG A 218 0.38 10.89 -12.92
N GLN A 219 0.02 10.91 -14.20
CA GLN A 219 0.23 12.07 -15.06
C GLN A 219 -0.80 13.16 -14.75
N LEU A 220 -0.36 14.40 -14.72
CA LEU A 220 -1.25 15.54 -14.46
C LEU A 220 -2.18 15.84 -15.65
N ASP A 221 -1.80 15.42 -16.87
CA ASP A 221 -2.60 15.55 -18.07
C ASP A 221 -3.27 14.21 -18.44
N PRO A 222 -4.61 14.07 -18.31
CA PRO A 222 -5.32 12.84 -18.65
C PRO A 222 -5.21 12.44 -20.12
N ARG A 223 -4.89 13.36 -21.04
CA ARG A 223 -4.66 13.05 -22.46
C ARG A 223 -3.45 12.15 -22.65
N VAL A 224 -2.39 12.38 -21.88
CA VAL A 224 -1.20 11.51 -21.88
C VAL A 224 -1.57 10.10 -21.39
N VAL A 225 -2.47 10.00 -20.40
CA VAL A 225 -2.93 8.70 -19.88
C VAL A 225 -3.74 7.94 -20.94
N ALA A 226 -4.65 8.63 -21.63
CA ALA A 226 -5.46 8.06 -22.71
C ALA A 226 -4.60 7.45 -23.84
N GLU A 227 -3.51 8.14 -24.24
CA GLU A 227 -2.56 7.63 -25.23
C GLU A 227 -1.83 6.35 -24.80
N ARG A 228 -1.70 6.12 -23.48
CA ARG A 228 -1.02 4.94 -22.91
C ARG A 228 -1.83 3.65 -23.03
N LYS A 229 -3.15 3.76 -23.27
CA LYS A 229 -4.08 2.63 -23.41
C LYS A 229 -3.93 1.62 -22.28
N LEU A 230 -4.06 2.11 -21.05
CA LEU A 230 -4.09 1.27 -19.85
C LEU A 230 -5.36 0.43 -19.82
N ASP A 231 -5.30 -0.69 -19.10
CA ASP A 231 -6.44 -1.58 -18.88
C ASP A 231 -6.55 -1.92 -17.39
N THR A 232 -7.63 -2.57 -16.96
CA THR A 232 -7.81 -2.92 -15.54
C THR A 232 -8.50 -4.27 -15.37
N PHE A 233 -8.20 -4.95 -14.25
CA PHE A 233 -9.00 -6.04 -13.72
C PHE A 233 -9.46 -5.70 -12.31
N ILE A 234 -10.74 -5.87 -12.04
CA ILE A 234 -11.33 -5.73 -10.70
C ILE A 234 -11.36 -7.12 -10.06
N TYR A 235 -10.99 -7.20 -8.77
CA TYR A 235 -10.78 -8.48 -8.11
C TYR A 235 -11.28 -8.54 -6.66
N ASP A 236 -11.82 -7.44 -6.12
CA ASP A 236 -12.27 -7.41 -4.72
C ASP A 236 -13.35 -6.36 -4.47
N ILE A 237 -14.21 -6.61 -3.50
CA ILE A 237 -15.23 -5.69 -3.02
C ILE A 237 -14.85 -5.24 -1.61
N ALA A 238 -14.39 -3.98 -1.48
CA ALA A 238 -14.06 -3.40 -0.19
C ALA A 238 -15.29 -2.98 0.62
N SER A 239 -16.36 -2.56 -0.07
CA SER A 239 -17.66 -2.19 0.56
C SER A 239 -18.78 -2.33 -0.45
N TYR A 240 -19.92 -2.84 -0.02
CA TYR A 240 -21.10 -3.03 -0.86
C TYR A 240 -22.37 -2.77 -0.06
N THR A 241 -23.20 -1.88 -0.54
CA THR A 241 -24.55 -1.67 -0.01
C THR A 241 -25.54 -2.33 -0.96
N ALA A 242 -26.03 -3.50 -0.56
CA ALA A 242 -26.96 -4.28 -1.34
C ALA A 242 -28.26 -3.51 -1.65
N SER A 243 -28.67 -3.50 -2.91
CA SER A 243 -29.99 -2.93 -3.30
C SER A 243 -31.06 -4.01 -3.39
N ALA A 244 -30.91 -4.96 -4.29
CA ALA A 244 -31.88 -6.03 -4.54
C ALA A 244 -31.24 -7.43 -4.60
N LYS A 245 -29.90 -7.51 -4.70
CA LYS A 245 -29.14 -8.76 -4.73
C LYS A 245 -28.64 -9.09 -3.34
N GLU A 246 -28.62 -10.39 -3.03
CA GLU A 246 -28.00 -10.90 -1.80
C GLU A 246 -26.50 -10.54 -1.77
N THR A 247 -26.00 -10.29 -0.58
CA THR A 247 -24.56 -10.09 -0.36
C THR A 247 -23.83 -11.39 -0.70
N PRO A 248 -22.74 -11.35 -1.46
CA PRO A 248 -21.95 -12.55 -1.78
C PRO A 248 -21.52 -13.29 -0.52
N THR A 249 -21.65 -14.60 -0.52
CA THR A 249 -21.24 -15.48 0.59
C THR A 249 -19.89 -16.13 0.36
N THR A 250 -19.41 -16.07 -0.89
CA THR A 250 -18.08 -16.57 -1.26
C THR A 250 -17.31 -15.54 -2.07
N GLN A 251 -15.98 -15.63 -2.06
CA GLN A 251 -15.09 -14.80 -2.89
C GLN A 251 -15.39 -14.99 -4.39
N TYR A 252 -15.75 -16.21 -4.79
CA TYR A 252 -16.09 -16.47 -6.19
C TYR A 252 -17.39 -15.79 -6.58
N ASP A 253 -18.39 -15.73 -5.70
CA ASP A 253 -19.65 -15.01 -5.94
C ASP A 253 -19.41 -13.49 -6.02
N GLU A 254 -18.43 -12.95 -5.26
CA GLU A 254 -18.02 -11.56 -5.42
C GLU A 254 -17.53 -11.27 -6.84
N LEU A 255 -16.69 -12.13 -7.40
CA LEU A 255 -16.21 -11.98 -8.77
C LEU A 255 -17.36 -12.04 -9.79
N GLU A 256 -18.35 -12.91 -9.58
CA GLU A 256 -19.55 -12.99 -10.43
C GLU A 256 -20.43 -11.74 -10.30
N LEU A 257 -20.60 -11.21 -9.08
CA LEU A 257 -21.30 -9.96 -8.85
C LEU A 257 -20.63 -8.81 -9.60
N LEU A 258 -19.30 -8.68 -9.49
CA LEU A 258 -18.52 -7.66 -10.20
C LEU A 258 -18.73 -7.74 -11.72
N ARG A 259 -18.73 -8.95 -12.29
CA ARG A 259 -19.03 -9.18 -13.73
C ARG A 259 -20.46 -8.75 -14.08
N SER A 260 -21.43 -9.10 -13.24
CA SER A 260 -22.85 -8.73 -13.47
C SER A 260 -23.07 -7.23 -13.47
N LEU A 261 -22.29 -6.48 -12.66
CA LEU A 261 -22.31 -5.02 -12.61
C LEU A 261 -21.62 -4.36 -13.81
N GLY A 262 -20.94 -5.12 -14.66
CA GLY A 262 -20.26 -4.62 -15.88
C GLY A 262 -18.77 -4.30 -15.68
N LEU A 263 -18.19 -4.69 -14.55
CA LEU A 263 -16.77 -4.54 -14.29
C LEU A 263 -15.95 -5.65 -14.94
N LYS A 264 -14.74 -5.34 -15.39
CA LYS A 264 -13.83 -6.30 -16.01
C LYS A 264 -13.13 -7.12 -14.93
N VAL A 265 -13.47 -8.40 -14.83
CA VAL A 265 -12.85 -9.38 -13.92
C VAL A 265 -12.04 -10.37 -14.77
N ASN A 266 -10.87 -10.78 -14.27
CA ASN A 266 -10.07 -11.78 -14.97
C ASN A 266 -10.82 -13.12 -15.07
N ASN A 267 -10.81 -13.73 -16.25
CA ASN A 267 -11.59 -14.94 -16.55
C ASN A 267 -10.93 -16.25 -16.05
N HIS A 268 -9.76 -16.16 -15.43
CA HIS A 268 -8.97 -17.32 -15.03
C HIS A 268 -9.06 -17.65 -13.56
N ALA A 269 -9.99 -17.04 -12.81
CA ALA A 269 -10.25 -17.42 -11.44
C ALA A 269 -10.75 -18.88 -11.35
N LYS A 270 -10.28 -19.63 -10.33
CA LYS A 270 -10.65 -21.02 -10.10
C LYS A 270 -10.91 -21.27 -8.61
N VAL A 271 -12.03 -21.91 -8.30
CA VAL A 271 -12.27 -22.48 -6.97
C VAL A 271 -11.47 -23.79 -6.85
N CYS A 272 -10.70 -23.91 -5.77
CA CYS A 272 -9.91 -25.07 -5.41
C CYS A 272 -10.41 -25.64 -4.07
N THR A 273 -10.69 -26.95 -4.03
CA THR A 273 -11.20 -27.64 -2.85
C THR A 273 -10.09 -28.12 -1.91
N SER A 274 -8.85 -28.04 -2.36
CA SER A 274 -7.68 -28.44 -1.59
C SER A 274 -6.46 -27.58 -1.91
N ILE A 275 -5.48 -27.60 -1.02
CA ILE A 275 -4.23 -26.89 -1.23
C ILE A 275 -3.39 -27.49 -2.37
N ASP A 276 -3.57 -28.78 -2.66
CA ASP A 276 -2.90 -29.44 -3.79
C ASP A 276 -3.41 -28.91 -5.12
N GLU A 277 -4.73 -28.67 -5.27
CA GLU A 277 -5.30 -28.01 -6.45
C GLU A 277 -4.80 -26.56 -6.62
N VAL A 278 -4.56 -25.83 -5.51
CA VAL A 278 -3.94 -24.52 -5.53
C VAL A 278 -2.51 -24.59 -6.11
N ILE A 279 -1.71 -25.56 -5.65
CA ILE A 279 -0.35 -25.80 -6.14
C ILE A 279 -0.35 -26.18 -7.62
N GLU A 280 -1.28 -27.05 -8.06
CA GLU A 280 -1.43 -27.39 -9.48
C GLU A 280 -1.79 -26.18 -10.34
N PHE A 281 -2.71 -25.34 -9.89
CA PHE A 281 -3.07 -24.10 -10.57
C PHE A 281 -1.86 -23.18 -10.71
N TRP A 282 -1.09 -22.97 -9.64
CA TRP A 282 0.13 -22.17 -9.66
C TRP A 282 1.19 -22.73 -10.62
N LYS A 283 1.46 -24.05 -10.60
CA LYS A 283 2.39 -24.70 -11.53
C LYS A 283 1.97 -24.50 -12.99
N LYS A 284 0.69 -24.67 -13.30
CA LYS A 284 0.14 -24.43 -14.65
C LYS A 284 0.43 -23.02 -15.12
N TRP A 285 0.22 -22.02 -14.24
CA TRP A 285 0.32 -20.63 -14.62
C TRP A 285 1.74 -20.10 -14.73
N GLN A 286 2.75 -20.75 -14.19
CA GLN A 286 4.16 -20.41 -14.45
C GLN A 286 4.50 -20.41 -15.95
N THR A 287 3.88 -21.31 -16.72
CA THR A 287 4.08 -21.41 -18.17
C THR A 287 3.00 -20.65 -18.95
N ALA A 288 1.73 -20.78 -18.54
CA ALA A 288 0.60 -20.19 -19.24
C ALA A 288 0.61 -18.63 -19.20
N SER A 289 1.20 -18.02 -18.19
CA SER A 289 1.34 -16.57 -18.02
C SER A 289 2.07 -15.90 -19.19
N LYS A 290 3.00 -16.61 -19.83
CA LYS A 290 3.78 -16.11 -20.97
C LYS A 290 2.91 -15.81 -22.20
N LYS A 291 1.76 -16.47 -22.32
CA LYS A 291 0.84 -16.33 -23.46
C LYS A 291 -0.16 -15.18 -23.30
N GLN A 292 -0.24 -14.60 -22.12
CA GLN A 292 -1.15 -13.48 -21.84
C GLN A 292 -0.53 -12.15 -22.30
N ASP A 293 -1.36 -11.20 -22.74
CA ASP A 293 -0.90 -9.84 -23.10
C ASP A 293 -0.58 -8.97 -21.88
N TYR A 294 -0.77 -9.47 -20.66
CA TYR A 294 -0.43 -8.79 -19.40
C TYR A 294 0.60 -9.60 -18.61
N TRP A 295 1.33 -8.91 -17.74
CA TRP A 295 2.31 -9.53 -16.85
C TRP A 295 1.63 -10.11 -15.62
N ILE A 296 2.12 -11.26 -15.18
CA ILE A 296 1.62 -12.03 -14.04
C ILE A 296 2.84 -12.45 -13.24
N ASP A 297 2.91 -12.05 -11.96
CA ASP A 297 4.03 -12.39 -11.07
C ASP A 297 3.71 -13.52 -10.08
N GLY A 298 2.49 -14.06 -10.13
CA GLY A 298 2.06 -15.15 -9.25
C GLY A 298 0.56 -15.43 -9.32
N VAL A 299 0.07 -16.01 -8.26
CA VAL A 299 -1.35 -16.32 -8.02
C VAL A 299 -1.73 -15.74 -6.66
N VAL A 300 -2.85 -15.05 -6.57
CA VAL A 300 -3.46 -14.69 -5.28
C VAL A 300 -4.37 -15.82 -4.86
N VAL A 301 -4.17 -16.31 -3.65
CA VAL A 301 -4.98 -17.38 -3.05
C VAL A 301 -5.76 -16.77 -1.90
N LYS A 302 -7.08 -16.86 -1.94
CA LYS A 302 -7.98 -16.36 -0.89
C LYS A 302 -8.85 -17.52 -0.39
N VAL A 303 -9.15 -17.55 0.90
CA VAL A 303 -10.21 -18.43 1.44
C VAL A 303 -11.52 -18.02 0.78
N ASN A 304 -12.29 -18.98 0.29
CA ASN A 304 -13.46 -18.71 -0.53
C ASN A 304 -14.67 -18.24 0.29
N GLU A 305 -14.89 -18.81 1.44
CA GLU A 305 -16.05 -18.53 2.30
C GLU A 305 -15.86 -17.20 3.02
N VAL A 306 -16.75 -16.21 2.79
CA VAL A 306 -16.70 -14.87 3.39
C VAL A 306 -16.81 -14.93 4.91
N GLU A 307 -17.59 -15.87 5.45
CA GLU A 307 -17.69 -16.12 6.89
C GLU A 307 -16.32 -16.51 7.48
N TYR A 308 -15.58 -17.38 6.81
CA TYR A 308 -14.22 -17.77 7.23
C TYR A 308 -13.23 -16.62 7.08
N GLN A 309 -13.34 -15.80 6.04
CA GLN A 309 -12.52 -14.61 5.91
C GLN A 309 -12.73 -13.63 7.09
N LYS A 310 -14.00 -13.43 7.50
CA LYS A 310 -14.35 -12.60 8.67
C LYS A 310 -13.78 -13.18 9.96
N ALA A 311 -13.87 -14.49 10.17
CA ALA A 311 -13.33 -15.16 11.35
C ALA A 311 -11.79 -15.06 11.41
N LEU A 312 -11.10 -15.20 10.27
CA LEU A 312 -9.65 -15.10 10.19
C LEU A 312 -9.15 -13.65 10.39
N GLY A 313 -9.89 -12.68 9.87
CA GLY A 313 -9.60 -11.25 10.03
C GLY A 313 -8.26 -10.83 9.43
N TYR A 314 -7.67 -9.79 10.05
CA TYR A 314 -6.47 -9.11 9.55
C TYR A 314 -5.36 -9.13 10.59
N THR A 315 -4.12 -8.99 10.13
CA THR A 315 -3.00 -8.50 10.93
C THR A 315 -2.93 -6.98 10.80
N GLY A 316 -1.99 -6.30 11.47
CA GLY A 316 -1.78 -4.86 11.28
C GLY A 316 -1.43 -4.44 9.83
N LYS A 317 -1.14 -5.39 8.94
CA LYS A 317 -0.67 -5.10 7.56
C LYS A 317 -1.30 -5.93 6.45
N ALA A 318 -1.88 -7.09 6.78
CA ALA A 318 -2.32 -8.04 5.76
C ALA A 318 -3.54 -8.85 6.22
N PRO A 319 -4.45 -9.25 5.30
CA PRO A 319 -5.50 -10.20 5.60
C PRO A 319 -4.89 -11.59 5.89
N ARG A 320 -5.42 -12.29 6.89
CA ARG A 320 -4.99 -13.65 7.24
C ARG A 320 -5.58 -14.71 6.33
N PHE A 321 -6.66 -14.37 5.65
CA PHE A 321 -7.40 -15.25 4.75
C PHE A 321 -6.86 -15.30 3.32
N GLY A 322 -5.79 -14.54 3.02
CA GLY A 322 -5.23 -14.51 1.67
C GLY A 322 -3.71 -14.42 1.68
N ILE A 323 -3.11 -14.91 0.58
CA ILE A 323 -1.67 -14.90 0.37
C ILE A 323 -1.34 -14.75 -1.13
N ALA A 324 -0.25 -14.07 -1.45
CA ALA A 324 0.27 -13.95 -2.81
C ALA A 324 1.32 -15.03 -3.05
N PHE A 325 0.98 -16.07 -3.81
CA PHE A 325 1.88 -17.16 -4.18
C PHE A 325 2.63 -16.80 -5.46
N LYS A 326 3.81 -16.23 -5.29
CA LYS A 326 4.62 -15.69 -6.39
C LYS A 326 5.29 -16.78 -7.20
N PHE A 327 5.48 -16.52 -8.49
CA PHE A 327 6.30 -17.38 -9.33
C PHE A 327 7.78 -17.28 -8.90
N PRO A 328 8.58 -18.32 -9.17
CA PRO A 328 10.02 -18.25 -8.96
C PRO A 328 10.59 -16.99 -9.62
N ALA A 329 11.43 -16.28 -8.88
CA ALA A 329 12.07 -15.08 -9.38
C ALA A 329 12.95 -15.39 -10.59
N GLU A 330 13.00 -14.48 -11.56
CA GLU A 330 13.95 -14.56 -12.66
C GLU A 330 15.36 -14.48 -12.10
N GLN A 331 16.19 -15.45 -12.48
CA GLN A 331 17.58 -15.51 -12.09
C GLN A 331 18.49 -15.25 -13.30
N VAL A 332 19.50 -14.45 -13.08
CA VAL A 332 20.54 -14.14 -14.08
C VAL A 332 21.92 -14.21 -13.45
N THR A 333 22.95 -14.38 -14.26
CA THR A 333 24.32 -14.33 -13.76
C THR A 333 24.94 -12.97 -14.02
N THR A 334 25.74 -12.49 -13.06
CA THR A 334 26.55 -11.27 -13.20
C THR A 334 27.83 -11.39 -12.39
N VAL A 335 28.70 -10.38 -12.49
CA VAL A 335 30.00 -10.37 -11.79
C VAL A 335 29.99 -9.31 -10.69
N VAL A 336 30.48 -9.66 -9.50
CA VAL A 336 30.71 -8.73 -8.40
C VAL A 336 31.98 -7.91 -8.71
N GLU A 337 31.79 -6.63 -9.01
CA GLU A 337 32.92 -5.72 -9.34
C GLU A 337 33.53 -5.09 -8.09
N ASP A 338 32.73 -4.83 -7.06
CA ASP A 338 33.17 -4.25 -5.81
C ASP A 338 32.15 -4.57 -4.68
N ILE A 339 32.58 -4.46 -3.41
CA ILE A 339 31.68 -4.53 -2.23
C ILE A 339 31.97 -3.30 -1.38
N ARG A 340 30.93 -2.50 -1.13
CA ARG A 340 31.03 -1.26 -0.35
C ARG A 340 30.08 -1.28 0.82
N LEU A 341 30.49 -0.64 1.91
CA LEU A 341 29.65 -0.46 3.09
C LEU A 341 28.81 0.83 2.93
N GLN A 342 27.53 0.70 3.14
CA GLN A 342 26.60 1.82 3.15
C GLN A 342 26.18 2.13 4.58
N ILE A 343 26.36 3.37 5.03
CA ILE A 343 25.98 3.83 6.36
C ILE A 343 24.50 4.20 6.35
N GLY A 344 23.71 3.60 7.26
CA GLY A 344 22.32 3.94 7.52
C GLY A 344 22.16 5.16 8.44
N ARG A 345 20.93 5.65 8.59
CA ARG A 345 20.60 6.80 9.45
C ARG A 345 20.93 6.57 10.94
N THR A 346 20.95 5.33 11.37
CA THR A 346 21.28 4.91 12.76
C THR A 346 22.74 4.53 12.93
N GLY A 347 23.58 4.74 11.90
CA GLY A 347 25.00 4.37 11.90
C GLY A 347 25.28 2.90 11.57
N VAL A 348 24.25 2.08 11.35
CA VAL A 348 24.39 0.68 10.95
C VAL A 348 24.97 0.59 9.54
N LEU A 349 25.94 -0.31 9.36
CA LEU A 349 26.62 -0.55 8.09
C LEU A 349 26.00 -1.74 7.36
N THR A 350 25.57 -1.50 6.13
CA THR A 350 25.05 -2.54 5.25
C THR A 350 25.98 -2.75 4.07
N PRO A 351 26.54 -3.95 3.87
CA PRO A 351 27.36 -4.23 2.71
C PRO A 351 26.49 -4.35 1.45
N VAL A 352 26.96 -3.72 0.37
CA VAL A 352 26.30 -3.69 -0.94
C VAL A 352 27.29 -4.14 -2.00
N ALA A 353 26.94 -5.19 -2.74
CA ALA A 353 27.68 -5.62 -3.91
C ALA A 353 27.41 -4.66 -5.08
N HIS A 354 28.46 -4.12 -5.67
CA HIS A 354 28.43 -3.44 -6.95
C HIS A 354 28.64 -4.49 -8.04
N LEU A 355 27.70 -4.57 -8.95
CA LEU A 355 27.62 -5.63 -9.95
C LEU A 355 27.85 -5.07 -11.34
N ARG A 356 28.40 -5.88 -12.23
CA ARG A 356 28.32 -5.57 -13.66
C ARG A 356 26.85 -5.45 -14.03
N PRO A 357 26.43 -4.32 -14.65
CA PRO A 357 25.02 -4.10 -14.97
C PRO A 357 24.44 -5.26 -15.78
N VAL A 358 23.33 -5.80 -15.31
CA VAL A 358 22.64 -6.92 -15.95
C VAL A 358 21.14 -6.67 -15.96
N LEU A 359 20.47 -7.08 -17.04
CA LEU A 359 19.01 -6.99 -17.16
C LEU A 359 18.38 -8.19 -16.47
N VAL A 360 17.48 -7.94 -15.51
CA VAL A 360 16.68 -8.96 -14.81
C VAL A 360 15.29 -8.42 -14.52
N ALA A 361 14.25 -9.20 -14.81
CA ALA A 361 12.85 -8.82 -14.66
C ALA A 361 12.55 -7.40 -15.19
N GLY A 362 13.02 -7.12 -16.43
CA GLY A 362 12.79 -5.84 -17.11
C GLY A 362 13.50 -4.62 -16.51
N SER A 363 14.45 -4.78 -15.58
CA SER A 363 15.23 -3.67 -15.04
C SER A 363 16.74 -3.98 -15.05
N THR A 364 17.57 -2.94 -15.30
CA THR A 364 19.02 -3.06 -15.21
C THR A 364 19.45 -2.94 -13.76
N VAL A 365 20.00 -4.02 -13.22
CA VAL A 365 20.51 -4.10 -11.86
C VAL A 365 22.04 -3.98 -11.87
N SER A 366 22.56 -3.06 -11.06
CA SER A 366 24.00 -2.82 -10.86
C SER A 366 24.43 -2.87 -9.39
N ARG A 367 23.50 -3.12 -8.48
CA ARG A 367 23.76 -3.24 -7.04
C ARG A 367 22.80 -4.24 -6.40
N ALA A 368 23.30 -5.04 -5.45
CA ALA A 368 22.49 -5.93 -4.62
C ALA A 368 22.94 -5.83 -3.16
N THR A 369 21.99 -5.97 -2.24
CA THR A 369 22.35 -6.01 -0.81
C THR A 369 23.04 -7.33 -0.46
N LEU A 370 24.00 -7.26 0.45
CA LEU A 370 24.62 -8.44 1.09
C LEU A 370 24.20 -8.52 2.58
N HIS A 371 23.21 -7.74 2.98
CA HIS A 371 22.59 -7.69 4.28
C HIS A 371 23.56 -7.41 5.44
N ASN A 372 24.51 -8.30 5.72
CA ASN A 372 25.50 -8.19 6.80
C ASN A 372 26.75 -9.02 6.52
N GLU A 373 27.74 -8.96 7.44
CA GLU A 373 28.99 -9.73 7.31
C GLU A 373 28.76 -11.25 7.33
N ASP A 374 27.82 -11.73 8.14
CA ASP A 374 27.56 -13.16 8.27
C ASP A 374 27.01 -13.73 6.95
N GLU A 375 26.23 -12.95 6.21
CA GLU A 375 25.73 -13.32 4.88
C GLU A 375 26.84 -13.36 3.83
N ILE A 376 27.78 -12.40 3.86
CA ILE A 376 28.98 -12.45 3.01
C ILE A 376 29.77 -13.74 3.25
N ARG A 377 29.92 -14.13 4.53
CA ARG A 377 30.61 -15.36 4.91
C ARG A 377 29.85 -16.62 4.50
N ARG A 378 28.52 -16.60 4.68
CA ARG A 378 27.63 -17.73 4.31
C ARG A 378 27.69 -18.01 2.82
N LEU A 379 27.66 -16.95 2.00
CA LEU A 379 27.76 -17.04 0.54
C LEU A 379 29.19 -17.27 0.06
N ASP A 380 30.21 -17.02 0.87
CA ASP A 380 31.65 -16.92 0.47
C ASP A 380 31.83 -16.02 -0.75
N VAL A 381 31.08 -14.90 -0.81
CA VAL A 381 31.14 -13.99 -1.95
C VAL A 381 32.41 -13.16 -1.93
N ARG A 382 33.10 -13.06 -3.10
CA ARG A 382 34.34 -12.32 -3.29
C ARG A 382 34.21 -11.33 -4.43
N VAL A 383 35.00 -10.28 -4.39
CA VAL A 383 35.11 -9.36 -5.53
C VAL A 383 35.75 -10.11 -6.70
N GLY A 384 35.13 -10.12 -7.84
CA GLY A 384 35.47 -10.88 -9.04
C GLY A 384 34.63 -12.14 -9.26
N ASP A 385 33.85 -12.58 -8.27
CA ASP A 385 32.97 -13.75 -8.41
C ASP A 385 31.87 -13.54 -9.43
N THR A 386 31.55 -14.61 -10.15
CA THR A 386 30.30 -14.74 -10.88
C THR A 386 29.23 -15.23 -9.93
N VAL A 387 28.12 -14.51 -9.86
CA VAL A 387 27.02 -14.79 -8.93
C VAL A 387 25.68 -14.96 -9.65
N ILE A 388 24.80 -15.74 -9.06
CA ILE A 388 23.39 -15.81 -9.45
C ILE A 388 22.66 -14.69 -8.69
N LEU A 389 22.13 -13.75 -9.45
CA LEU A 389 21.30 -12.63 -8.98
C LEU A 389 19.85 -12.94 -9.26
N GLN A 390 18.99 -12.72 -8.27
CA GLN A 390 17.54 -12.73 -8.45
C GLN A 390 16.94 -11.40 -8.02
N LYS A 391 15.75 -11.11 -8.53
CA LYS A 391 14.95 -9.98 -8.10
C LYS A 391 13.69 -10.51 -7.43
N ALA A 392 13.74 -10.68 -6.11
CA ALA A 392 12.62 -11.18 -5.34
C ALA A 392 11.48 -10.15 -5.30
N GLY A 393 10.27 -10.58 -5.68
CA GLY A 393 9.08 -9.74 -5.62
C GLY A 393 9.13 -8.47 -6.44
N ASP A 394 9.94 -8.46 -7.50
CA ASP A 394 10.18 -7.34 -8.43
C ASP A 394 10.75 -6.05 -7.78
N VAL A 395 11.23 -6.11 -6.52
CA VAL A 395 11.64 -4.92 -5.77
C VAL A 395 13.12 -4.90 -5.40
N ILE A 396 13.63 -5.92 -4.70
CA ILE A 396 14.99 -5.89 -4.14
C ILE A 396 15.87 -6.96 -4.81
N PRO A 397 16.98 -6.55 -5.49
CA PRO A 397 17.96 -7.48 -6.00
C PRO A 397 18.74 -8.17 -4.87
N ASP A 398 18.88 -9.49 -4.97
CA ASP A 398 19.55 -10.32 -3.99
C ASP A 398 20.51 -11.33 -4.67
N ILE A 399 21.65 -11.61 -4.04
CA ILE A 399 22.59 -12.63 -4.49
C ILE A 399 22.22 -13.96 -3.83
N VAL A 400 21.79 -14.91 -4.64
CA VAL A 400 21.34 -16.23 -4.15
C VAL A 400 22.50 -17.19 -3.94
N GLN A 401 23.45 -17.17 -4.89
CA GLN A 401 24.54 -18.14 -4.96
C GLN A 401 25.76 -17.57 -5.65
N VAL A 402 26.93 -18.02 -5.22
CA VAL A 402 28.20 -17.82 -5.91
C VAL A 402 28.53 -19.06 -6.76
N LEU A 403 28.89 -18.84 -8.02
CA LEU A 403 29.36 -19.93 -8.91
C LEU A 403 30.88 -20.14 -8.71
N THR A 404 31.22 -20.86 -7.64
CA THR A 404 32.61 -21.06 -7.21
C THR A 404 33.43 -21.83 -8.24
N GLU A 405 32.80 -22.63 -9.07
CA GLU A 405 33.43 -23.35 -10.20
C GLU A 405 33.93 -22.42 -11.31
N LEU A 406 33.49 -21.18 -11.35
CA LEU A 406 33.97 -20.17 -12.31
C LEU A 406 35.11 -19.32 -11.75
N ARG A 407 35.57 -19.57 -10.53
CA ARG A 407 36.73 -18.87 -9.94
C ARG A 407 38.03 -19.16 -10.68
N THR A 408 38.77 -18.11 -10.93
CA THR A 408 40.07 -18.17 -11.61
C THR A 408 41.25 -18.09 -10.66
N GLY A 409 41.00 -17.92 -9.35
CA GLY A 409 42.01 -17.69 -8.31
C GLY A 409 42.46 -16.23 -8.17
N LYS A 410 41.80 -15.31 -8.91
CA LYS A 410 42.07 -13.86 -8.84
C LYS A 410 41.04 -13.12 -8.00
N GLU A 411 40.01 -13.82 -7.55
CA GLU A 411 38.90 -13.28 -6.75
C GLU A 411 39.43 -12.88 -5.37
N LYS A 412 39.03 -11.66 -4.95
CA LYS A 412 39.53 -11.08 -3.70
C LYS A 412 38.50 -11.26 -2.59
N VAL A 413 38.89 -11.92 -1.50
CA VAL A 413 38.05 -12.02 -0.30
C VAL A 413 37.78 -10.62 0.25
N PHE A 414 36.51 -10.29 0.42
CA PHE A 414 36.13 -9.05 1.10
C PHE A 414 36.37 -9.22 2.61
N LYS A 415 37.31 -8.41 3.12
CA LYS A 415 37.55 -8.33 4.56
C LYS A 415 36.76 -7.16 5.12
N PHE A 416 35.86 -7.45 6.05
CA PHE A 416 35.09 -6.40 6.72
C PHE A 416 36.11 -5.48 7.43
N PRO A 417 36.12 -4.16 7.13
CA PRO A 417 37.12 -3.26 7.71
C PRO A 417 36.85 -3.06 9.20
N THR A 418 37.87 -2.62 9.92
CA THR A 418 37.73 -2.16 11.32
C THR A 418 37.46 -0.65 11.40
N HIS A 419 37.76 0.06 10.31
CA HIS A 419 37.61 1.51 10.20
C HIS A 419 36.96 1.86 8.86
N VAL A 420 35.98 2.75 8.93
CA VAL A 420 35.24 3.33 7.77
C VAL A 420 35.31 4.84 7.91
N PRO A 421 36.08 5.55 7.08
CA PRO A 421 36.29 7.00 7.23
C PRO A 421 35.00 7.83 7.32
N GLU A 422 33.97 7.42 6.59
CA GLU A 422 32.67 8.08 6.55
C GLU A 422 31.89 7.94 7.88
N CYS A 423 32.35 7.08 8.80
CA CYS A 423 31.80 7.00 10.15
C CYS A 423 32.20 8.19 11.04
N GLY A 424 33.14 9.04 10.57
CA GLY A 424 33.63 10.18 11.34
C GLY A 424 34.64 9.80 12.42
N GLY A 425 35.31 10.80 13.02
CA GLY A 425 36.38 10.60 14.00
C GLY A 425 37.55 9.83 13.39
N ASP A 426 37.97 8.76 14.04
CA ASP A 426 38.98 7.82 13.51
C ASP A 426 38.37 6.77 12.53
N GLY A 427 37.07 6.81 12.32
CA GLY A 427 36.38 5.87 11.47
C GLY A 427 36.06 4.51 12.12
N LEU A 428 36.29 4.34 13.41
CA LEU A 428 36.13 3.05 14.11
C LEU A 428 34.69 2.55 14.01
N ILE A 429 34.54 1.25 13.72
CA ILE A 429 33.26 0.57 13.72
C ILE A 429 33.25 -0.57 14.74
N GLU A 430 32.10 -0.90 15.26
CA GLU A 430 31.91 -2.00 16.20
C GLU A 430 30.78 -2.93 15.80
N ARG A 431 30.89 -4.21 16.10
CA ARG A 431 29.79 -5.15 15.96
C ARG A 431 28.81 -4.95 17.12
N ILE A 432 27.53 -4.84 16.82
CA ILE A 432 26.49 -4.69 17.85
C ILE A 432 26.39 -6.00 18.63
N PRO A 433 26.56 -5.98 19.99
CA PRO A 433 26.49 -7.19 20.79
C PRO A 433 25.19 -7.96 20.58
N GLY A 434 25.28 -9.27 20.32
CA GLY A 434 24.13 -10.14 20.06
C GLY A 434 23.46 -9.98 18.69
N GLN A 435 24.03 -9.19 17.78
CA GLN A 435 23.51 -8.98 16.43
C GLN A 435 24.58 -9.26 15.36
N SER A 436 24.11 -9.49 14.13
CA SER A 436 24.99 -9.63 12.94
C SER A 436 25.39 -8.28 12.33
N ALA A 437 24.90 -7.18 12.88
CA ALA A 437 25.09 -5.83 12.34
C ALA A 437 26.32 -5.14 12.92
N TRP A 438 26.99 -4.36 12.08
CA TRP A 438 28.06 -3.43 12.46
C TRP A 438 27.55 -2.01 12.46
N ARG A 439 28.11 -1.15 13.32
CA ARG A 439 27.76 0.27 13.37
C ARG A 439 28.98 1.14 13.55
N CYS A 440 28.86 2.40 13.15
CA CYS A 440 29.82 3.44 13.50
C CYS A 440 29.85 3.64 15.03
N VAL A 441 31.05 3.75 15.60
CA VAL A 441 31.23 4.09 17.04
C VAL A 441 30.87 5.55 17.28
N VAL A 442 31.29 6.44 16.37
CA VAL A 442 30.91 7.85 16.42
C VAL A 442 29.44 7.97 16.07
N LYS A 443 28.68 8.57 16.98
CA LYS A 443 27.29 8.97 16.76
C LYS A 443 27.30 10.36 16.12
N ASP A 444 26.51 10.60 15.10
CA ASP A 444 26.40 11.89 14.44
C ASP A 444 27.51 12.27 13.45
N SER A 445 28.05 11.27 12.74
CA SER A 445 28.91 11.56 11.56
C SER A 445 28.10 12.27 10.46
N ASP A 446 28.79 13.01 9.58
CA ASP A 446 28.16 13.69 8.43
C ASP A 446 27.35 12.72 7.57
N ALA A 447 27.83 11.48 7.39
CA ALA A 447 27.11 10.45 6.65
C ALA A 447 25.80 10.06 7.33
N GLN A 448 25.78 9.93 8.66
CA GLN A 448 24.57 9.63 9.43
C GLN A 448 23.57 10.81 9.39
N GLN A 449 24.10 12.03 9.57
CA GLN A 449 23.31 13.26 9.55
C GLN A 449 22.64 13.45 8.19
N LYS A 450 23.38 13.25 7.11
CA LYS A 450 22.87 13.25 5.74
C LYS A 450 21.73 12.25 5.55
N ARG A 451 21.86 11.01 6.04
CA ARG A 451 20.82 9.97 5.97
C ARG A 451 19.59 10.33 6.82
N ARG A 452 19.78 10.96 7.96
CA ARG A 452 18.68 11.46 8.79
C ARG A 452 17.92 12.58 8.11
N LEU A 453 18.60 13.52 7.44
CA LEU A 453 17.96 14.56 6.64
C LEU A 453 17.15 14.00 5.48
N TYR A 454 17.66 12.97 4.75
CA TYR A 454 16.88 12.29 3.71
C TYR A 454 15.60 11.66 4.25
N HIS A 455 15.70 11.04 5.43
CA HIS A 455 14.55 10.46 6.09
C HIS A 455 13.55 11.53 6.54
N PHE A 456 14.04 12.60 7.13
CA PHE A 456 13.25 13.71 7.66
C PHE A 456 12.35 14.34 6.59
N VAL A 457 12.87 14.62 5.40
CA VAL A 457 12.11 15.23 4.30
C VAL A 457 11.21 14.22 3.56
N SER A 458 11.34 12.93 3.82
CA SER A 458 10.67 11.87 3.09
C SER A 458 9.14 11.91 3.25
N LYS A 459 8.45 11.22 2.32
CA LYS A 459 6.98 11.11 2.27
C LYS A 459 6.33 10.65 3.58
N HIS A 460 7.01 9.77 4.33
CA HIS A 460 6.52 9.22 5.60
C HIS A 460 6.80 10.12 6.82
N CYS A 461 7.62 11.15 6.65
CA CYS A 461 7.97 12.13 7.68
C CYS A 461 7.34 13.49 7.37
N PHE A 462 8.13 14.48 6.95
CA PHE A 462 7.62 15.82 6.68
C PHE A 462 7.01 16.00 5.29
N ASP A 463 7.17 15.02 4.38
CA ASP A 463 6.56 14.98 3.04
C ASP A 463 6.83 16.23 2.21
N MET A 464 8.11 16.58 2.11
CA MET A 464 8.55 17.79 1.40
C MET A 464 8.76 17.46 -0.08
N ASP A 465 7.75 17.72 -0.91
CA ASP A 465 7.84 17.52 -2.35
C ASP A 465 8.91 18.41 -2.97
N GLY A 466 9.71 17.85 -3.88
CA GLY A 466 10.83 18.55 -4.49
C GLY A 466 12.10 18.61 -3.64
N VAL A 467 12.07 18.15 -2.39
CA VAL A 467 13.23 18.06 -1.49
C VAL A 467 13.61 16.59 -1.28
N GLY A 468 14.34 16.02 -2.22
CA GLY A 468 14.83 14.64 -2.12
C GLY A 468 16.33 14.58 -1.75
N PRO A 469 16.94 13.36 -1.77
CA PRO A 469 18.35 13.19 -1.45
C PRO A 469 19.30 14.08 -2.24
N ARG A 470 19.03 14.31 -3.53
CA ARG A 470 19.88 15.17 -4.38
C ARG A 470 19.84 16.64 -3.97
N GLN A 471 18.66 17.12 -3.57
CA GLN A 471 18.49 18.50 -3.10
C GLN A 471 19.16 18.67 -1.73
N ILE A 472 18.98 17.74 -0.82
CA ILE A 472 19.69 17.75 0.49
C ILE A 472 21.21 17.74 0.27
N ASP A 473 21.72 16.89 -0.65
CA ASP A 473 23.16 16.89 -0.99
C ASP A 473 23.62 18.29 -1.42
N LEU A 474 22.88 18.88 -2.34
CA LEU A 474 23.20 20.21 -2.86
C LEU A 474 23.15 21.30 -1.77
N PHE A 475 22.13 21.25 -0.89
CA PHE A 475 22.01 22.21 0.23
C PHE A 475 23.16 22.06 1.23
N MET A 476 23.58 20.83 1.55
CA MET A 476 24.74 20.57 2.41
C MET A 476 26.04 21.01 1.77
N GLU A 477 26.26 20.71 0.49
CA GLU A 477 27.46 21.11 -0.28
C GLU A 477 27.63 22.65 -0.31
N HIS A 478 26.53 23.39 -0.32
CA HIS A 478 26.54 24.85 -0.29
C HIS A 478 26.37 25.43 1.13
N ALA A 479 26.50 24.60 2.17
CA ALA A 479 26.37 24.99 3.59
C ALA A 479 25.06 25.71 3.94
N LEU A 480 23.99 25.46 3.21
CA LEU A 480 22.65 25.99 3.48
C LEU A 480 21.87 25.16 4.52
N VAL A 481 22.18 23.87 4.63
CA VAL A 481 21.53 22.94 5.55
C VAL A 481 22.61 22.08 6.20
N SER A 482 22.62 22.07 7.53
CA SER A 482 23.46 21.20 8.37
C SER A 482 22.63 20.43 9.40
N SER A 483 21.43 20.91 9.72
CA SER A 483 20.52 20.35 10.71
C SER A 483 19.08 20.36 10.20
N TYR A 484 18.15 19.77 10.94
CA TYR A 484 16.74 19.67 10.52
C TYR A 484 16.07 21.04 10.40
N GLU A 485 16.30 21.91 11.38
CA GLU A 485 15.71 23.25 11.47
C GLU A 485 16.16 24.16 10.33
N ASP A 486 17.39 24.00 9.80
CA ASP A 486 17.92 24.81 8.70
C ASP A 486 17.03 24.71 7.44
N ILE A 487 16.37 23.56 7.23
CA ILE A 487 15.45 23.36 6.09
C ILE A 487 14.31 24.41 6.14
N PHE A 488 13.83 24.75 7.33
CA PHE A 488 12.73 25.70 7.52
C PHE A 488 13.16 27.16 7.46
N THR A 489 14.46 27.43 7.38
CA THR A 489 15.02 28.78 7.24
C THR A 489 15.41 29.12 5.79
N LEU A 490 15.38 28.13 4.89
CA LEU A 490 15.68 28.33 3.48
C LEU A 490 14.74 29.39 2.85
N THR A 491 15.33 30.28 2.08
CA THR A 491 14.62 31.32 1.31
C THR A 491 14.65 30.99 -0.19
N LYS A 492 13.73 31.59 -0.94
CA LYS A 492 13.75 31.50 -2.40
C LYS A 492 15.09 32.03 -2.99
N GLY A 493 15.68 33.07 -2.38
CA GLY A 493 16.96 33.63 -2.80
C GLY A 493 18.09 32.61 -2.69
N ASP A 494 18.13 31.81 -1.59
CA ASP A 494 19.13 30.77 -1.39
C ASP A 494 19.05 29.71 -2.49
N LEU A 495 17.81 29.32 -2.83
CA LEU A 495 17.58 28.29 -3.85
C LEU A 495 17.92 28.76 -5.26
N LEU A 496 17.61 30.03 -5.60
CA LEU A 496 17.92 30.60 -6.93
C LEU A 496 19.43 30.75 -7.16
N ALA A 497 20.23 30.81 -6.10
CA ALA A 497 21.70 30.82 -6.19
C ALA A 497 22.28 29.44 -6.54
N LEU A 498 21.51 28.37 -6.43
CA LEU A 498 21.95 26.99 -6.65
C LEU A 498 21.85 26.59 -8.13
N PRO A 499 22.75 25.72 -8.63
CA PRO A 499 22.65 25.20 -9.98
C PRO A 499 21.39 24.39 -10.18
N ARG A 500 20.75 24.52 -11.36
CA ARG A 500 19.52 23.80 -11.78
C ARG A 500 18.24 24.22 -11.04
N PHE A 501 18.26 25.26 -10.23
CA PHE A 501 17.05 25.88 -9.72
C PHE A 501 16.62 27.03 -10.61
N ALA A 502 15.32 27.09 -10.91
CA ALA A 502 14.65 28.19 -11.59
C ALA A 502 13.49 28.69 -10.70
N GLU A 503 12.93 29.86 -11.02
CA GLU A 503 11.82 30.48 -10.28
C GLU A 503 10.77 29.47 -9.81
N LYS A 504 10.19 28.71 -10.76
CA LYS A 504 9.12 27.76 -10.47
C LYS A 504 9.55 26.63 -9.54
N SER A 505 10.77 26.10 -9.71
CA SER A 505 11.27 25.00 -8.85
C SER A 505 11.59 25.51 -7.45
N ALA A 506 12.11 26.72 -7.31
CA ALA A 506 12.34 27.36 -6.02
C ALA A 506 11.01 27.62 -5.29
N ASP A 507 10.02 28.19 -5.98
CA ASP A 507 8.69 28.43 -5.42
C ASP A 507 8.04 27.13 -4.91
N ASN A 508 8.08 26.05 -5.69
CA ASN A 508 7.52 24.76 -5.30
C ASN A 508 8.18 24.21 -4.03
N VAL A 509 9.51 24.30 -3.92
CA VAL A 509 10.25 23.85 -2.74
C VAL A 509 9.87 24.66 -1.50
N ILE A 510 9.86 26.00 -1.62
CA ILE A 510 9.48 26.87 -0.49
C ILE A 510 8.02 26.60 -0.07
N GLU A 511 7.10 26.48 -1.01
CA GLU A 511 5.70 26.14 -0.71
C GLU A 511 5.57 24.79 0.00
N SER A 512 6.35 23.78 -0.42
CA SER A 512 6.38 22.47 0.20
C SER A 512 6.93 22.53 1.63
N ILE A 513 7.98 23.28 1.89
CA ILE A 513 8.54 23.51 3.22
C ILE A 513 7.50 24.23 4.12
N GLU A 514 6.82 25.25 3.62
CA GLU A 514 5.80 25.97 4.38
C GLU A 514 4.60 25.07 4.75
N LYS A 515 4.13 24.21 3.81
CA LYS A 515 3.10 23.19 4.08
C LYS A 515 3.54 22.23 5.18
N ALA A 516 4.82 21.84 5.19
CA ALA A 516 5.39 20.89 6.14
C ALA A 516 5.54 21.43 7.57
N ARG A 517 5.40 22.76 7.80
CA ARG A 517 5.42 23.34 9.16
C ARG A 517 4.31 22.81 10.07
N LYS A 518 3.23 22.23 9.51
CA LYS A 518 2.19 21.53 10.27
C LYS A 518 2.36 20.03 10.07
N VAL A 519 2.74 19.34 11.12
CA VAL A 519 3.03 17.89 11.07
C VAL A 519 2.23 17.14 12.14
N THR A 520 1.75 15.95 11.83
CA THR A 520 1.06 15.09 12.80
C THR A 520 2.05 14.47 13.79
N LEU A 521 1.63 14.22 15.02
CA LEU A 521 2.49 13.65 16.06
C LEU A 521 3.17 12.33 15.64
N PRO A 522 2.49 11.35 14.99
CA PRO A 522 3.17 10.14 14.52
C PRO A 522 4.31 10.42 13.55
N ARG A 523 4.07 11.27 12.56
CA ARG A 523 5.08 11.64 11.55
C ARG A 523 6.26 12.37 12.16
N PHE A 524 6.01 13.27 13.11
CA PHE A 524 7.06 13.94 13.86
C PHE A 524 7.91 12.95 14.66
N ILE A 525 7.29 12.02 15.41
CA ILE A 525 8.01 10.99 16.18
C ILE A 525 8.88 10.14 15.23
N PHE A 526 8.32 9.70 14.10
CA PHE A 526 9.03 8.87 13.14
C PHE A 526 10.22 9.61 12.49
N SER A 527 10.07 10.92 12.24
CA SER A 527 11.11 11.76 11.64
C SER A 527 12.36 11.93 12.52
N LEU A 528 12.22 11.81 13.85
CA LEU A 528 13.32 11.92 14.80
C LEU A 528 14.33 10.77 14.72
N SER A 529 14.04 9.72 13.95
CA SER A 529 14.91 8.55 13.77
C SER A 529 15.33 7.87 15.09
N ILE A 530 14.43 7.81 16.08
CA ILE A 530 14.65 7.09 17.33
C ILE A 530 14.91 5.61 17.01
N PRO A 531 16.00 4.99 17.52
CA PRO A 531 16.29 3.59 17.23
C PRO A 531 15.12 2.68 17.61
N HIS A 532 14.84 1.69 16.76
CA HIS A 532 13.73 0.73 16.88
C HIS A 532 12.32 1.31 16.73
N VAL A 533 12.15 2.63 16.63
CA VAL A 533 10.85 3.25 16.35
C VAL A 533 10.58 3.27 14.86
N GLY A 534 9.65 2.41 14.42
CA GLY A 534 9.08 2.39 13.07
C GLY A 534 7.85 3.30 12.95
N GLU A 535 7.27 3.36 11.75
CA GLU A 535 6.07 4.16 11.48
C GLU A 535 4.87 3.70 12.34
N GLU A 536 4.65 2.38 12.47
CA GLU A 536 3.58 1.81 13.31
C GLU A 536 3.79 2.14 14.79
N THR A 537 5.01 1.91 15.28
CA THR A 537 5.35 2.25 16.66
C THR A 537 5.13 3.74 16.96
N ALA A 538 5.50 4.62 16.02
CA ALA A 538 5.26 6.06 16.16
C ALA A 538 3.75 6.40 16.22
N GLU A 539 2.92 5.67 15.47
CA GLU A 539 1.46 5.80 15.53
C GLU A 539 0.91 5.33 16.89
N ASP A 540 1.38 4.18 17.39
CA ASP A 540 0.94 3.64 18.70
C ASP A 540 1.38 4.53 19.86
N LEU A 541 2.59 5.06 19.81
CA LEU A 541 3.07 6.07 20.78
C LEU A 541 2.20 7.32 20.75
N ALA A 542 1.86 7.82 19.55
CA ALA A 542 1.01 8.99 19.43
C ALA A 542 -0.43 8.74 19.90
N LYS A 543 -0.97 7.54 19.64
CA LYS A 543 -2.29 7.12 20.15
C LYS A 543 -2.32 7.08 21.67
N HIS A 544 -1.25 6.61 22.31
CA HIS A 544 -1.16 6.46 23.76
C HIS A 544 -0.96 7.81 24.45
N PHE A 545 0.08 8.56 24.04
CA PHE A 545 0.48 9.79 24.73
C PHE A 545 -0.23 11.05 24.25
N LYS A 546 -0.92 11.03 23.09
CA LYS A 546 -1.70 12.14 22.51
C LYS A 546 -0.90 13.41 22.19
N THR A 547 0.14 13.75 22.94
CA THR A 547 0.96 14.95 22.76
C THR A 547 2.45 14.65 22.91
N LEU A 548 3.29 15.41 22.19
CA LEU A 548 4.74 15.28 22.29
C LEU A 548 5.29 15.48 23.72
N PRO A 549 4.85 16.49 24.50
CA PRO A 549 5.34 16.68 25.87
C PRO A 549 5.03 15.51 26.81
N GLN A 550 3.93 14.78 26.59
CA GLN A 550 3.63 13.58 27.38
C GLN A 550 4.58 12.43 27.02
N LEU A 551 4.85 12.22 25.73
CA LEU A 551 5.82 11.22 25.27
C LEU A 551 7.24 11.54 25.77
N MET A 552 7.68 12.79 25.71
CA MET A 552 9.01 13.20 26.17
C MET A 552 9.25 12.93 27.66
N LYS A 553 8.18 12.85 28.45
CA LYS A 553 8.20 12.56 29.89
C LYS A 553 7.86 11.12 30.24
N ALA A 554 7.64 10.27 29.22
CA ALA A 554 7.22 8.89 29.42
C ALA A 554 8.25 8.09 30.21
N THR A 555 7.77 7.27 31.16
CA THR A 555 8.59 6.30 31.86
C THR A 555 8.61 4.97 31.10
N GLN A 556 9.61 4.13 31.42
CA GLN A 556 9.69 2.79 30.84
C GLN A 556 8.41 1.98 31.12
N ASP A 557 7.88 2.03 32.33
CA ASP A 557 6.67 1.30 32.72
C ASP A 557 5.44 1.74 31.90
N GLN A 558 5.33 3.04 31.59
CA GLN A 558 4.25 3.54 30.73
C GLN A 558 4.39 3.07 29.30
N LEU A 559 5.61 3.02 28.76
CA LEU A 559 5.88 2.54 27.42
C LEU A 559 5.61 1.04 27.27
N LEU A 560 5.94 0.23 28.29
CA LEU A 560 5.67 -1.21 28.33
C LEU A 560 4.17 -1.56 28.38
N GLN A 561 3.28 -0.60 28.65
CA GLN A 561 1.83 -0.80 28.58
C GLN A 561 1.29 -0.79 27.13
N ILE A 562 2.11 -0.35 26.18
CA ILE A 562 1.74 -0.28 24.77
C ILE A 562 2.00 -1.65 24.12
N GLU A 563 1.00 -2.20 23.45
CA GLU A 563 1.13 -3.47 22.73
C GLU A 563 2.26 -3.40 21.69
N GLY A 564 3.13 -4.40 21.67
CA GLY A 564 4.29 -4.44 20.76
C GLY A 564 5.53 -3.66 21.25
N VAL A 565 5.47 -2.96 22.39
CA VAL A 565 6.62 -2.28 22.99
C VAL A 565 7.25 -3.16 24.06
N GLY A 566 8.42 -3.74 23.76
CA GLY A 566 9.24 -4.49 24.72
C GLY A 566 10.35 -3.62 25.34
N ASP A 567 11.10 -4.22 26.29
CA ASP A 567 12.15 -3.54 27.06
C ASP A 567 13.18 -2.80 26.20
N ILE A 568 13.65 -3.41 25.09
CA ILE A 568 14.66 -2.81 24.20
C ILE A 568 14.14 -1.51 23.59
N LEU A 569 12.90 -1.53 23.12
CA LEU A 569 12.28 -0.38 22.49
C LEU A 569 11.94 0.71 23.52
N ALA A 570 11.38 0.33 24.67
CA ALA A 570 11.06 1.25 25.75
C ALA A 570 12.31 1.98 26.26
N ASN A 571 13.40 1.25 26.51
CA ASN A 571 14.69 1.82 26.90
C ASN A 571 15.25 2.76 25.82
N SER A 572 15.17 2.36 24.54
CA SER A 572 15.64 3.20 23.42
C SER A 572 14.93 4.56 23.39
N ILE A 573 13.61 4.57 23.60
CA ILE A 573 12.80 5.81 23.60
C ILE A 573 13.18 6.69 24.81
N VAL A 574 13.23 6.10 26.01
CA VAL A 574 13.57 6.82 27.25
C VAL A 574 14.97 7.44 27.17
N ASP A 575 15.96 6.66 26.72
CA ASP A 575 17.34 7.12 26.62
C ASP A 575 17.50 8.20 25.55
N TRP A 576 16.77 8.08 24.45
CA TRP A 576 16.79 9.09 23.38
C TRP A 576 16.32 10.44 23.91
N PHE A 577 15.17 10.50 24.62
CA PHE A 577 14.65 11.73 25.18
C PHE A 577 15.38 12.20 26.45
N LYS A 578 16.18 11.35 27.12
CA LYS A 578 17.09 11.78 28.21
C LYS A 578 18.33 12.51 27.70
N THR A 579 18.76 12.23 26.47
CA THR A 579 19.94 12.83 25.86
C THR A 579 19.70 14.32 25.61
N LYS A 580 20.59 15.17 26.11
CA LYS A 580 20.45 16.63 26.07
C LYS A 580 20.42 17.14 24.64
N GLU A 581 21.32 16.66 23.80
CA GLU A 581 21.46 17.01 22.39
C GLU A 581 20.18 16.72 21.59
N HIS A 582 19.53 15.59 21.87
CA HIS A 582 18.29 15.23 21.22
C HIS A 582 17.11 16.15 21.64
N ARG A 583 17.06 16.57 22.89
CA ARG A 583 16.06 17.54 23.34
C ARG A 583 16.25 18.88 22.67
N GLU A 584 17.50 19.36 22.59
CA GLU A 584 17.83 20.61 21.92
C GLU A 584 17.41 20.59 20.44
N ILE A 585 17.56 19.43 19.74
CA ILE A 585 17.04 19.25 18.38
C ILE A 585 15.52 19.40 18.35
N VAL A 586 14.81 18.76 19.27
CA VAL A 586 13.34 18.88 19.35
C VAL A 586 12.94 20.32 19.63
N ASP A 587 13.59 20.97 20.59
CA ASP A 587 13.27 22.36 20.97
C ASP A 587 13.46 23.33 19.78
N ARG A 588 14.59 23.23 19.06
CA ARG A 588 14.85 24.04 17.85
C ARG A 588 13.82 23.74 16.73
N LEU A 589 13.45 22.48 16.53
CA LEU A 589 12.41 22.12 15.56
C LEU A 589 11.05 22.74 15.92
N LEU A 590 10.69 22.77 17.20
CA LEU A 590 9.41 23.33 17.67
C LEU A 590 9.33 24.86 17.52
N GLU A 591 10.44 25.55 17.29
CA GLU A 591 10.45 26.98 16.91
C GLU A 591 9.92 27.20 15.48
N HIS A 592 10.04 26.19 14.62
CA HIS A 592 9.71 26.26 13.19
C HIS A 592 8.45 25.49 12.80
N VAL A 593 8.06 24.46 13.59
CA VAL A 593 6.98 23.55 13.24
C VAL A 593 5.91 23.44 14.32
N HIS A 594 4.69 23.23 13.89
CA HIS A 594 3.55 22.97 14.76
C HIS A 594 3.18 21.48 14.74
N VAL A 595 3.46 20.77 15.83
CA VAL A 595 3.10 19.35 15.99
C VAL A 595 1.64 19.26 16.42
N LEU A 596 0.80 18.73 15.54
CA LEU A 596 -0.62 18.51 15.80
C LEU A 596 -0.81 17.42 16.85
N LYS A 597 -1.71 17.67 17.81
CA LYS A 597 -2.13 16.64 18.75
C LYS A 597 -2.71 15.44 17.99
N PHE A 598 -2.48 14.25 18.51
CA PHE A 598 -3.14 13.06 17.98
C PHE A 598 -4.63 13.12 18.38
N GLU A 599 -5.47 13.47 17.43
CA GLU A 599 -6.91 13.38 17.60
C GLU A 599 -7.35 11.98 17.12
N THR A 600 -7.88 11.17 18.01
CA THR A 600 -8.76 10.06 17.59
C THR A 600 -9.91 10.70 16.81
N ALA A 601 -10.28 10.11 15.66
CA ALA A 601 -11.42 10.58 14.86
C ALA A 601 -12.53 11.05 15.79
N ALA A 602 -12.98 12.29 15.60
CA ALA A 602 -13.87 12.96 16.55
C ALA A 602 -15.09 12.07 16.81
N ILE A 603 -15.18 11.54 18.02
CA ILE A 603 -16.42 10.91 18.51
C ILE A 603 -17.48 12.00 18.42
N PRO A 604 -18.59 11.77 17.71
CA PRO A 604 -19.67 12.77 17.61
C PRO A 604 -20.02 13.27 19.01
N LYS A 605 -20.14 14.59 19.19
CA LYS A 605 -20.52 15.18 20.49
C LYS A 605 -21.86 14.58 20.93
N GLY A 606 -21.81 13.71 21.94
CA GLY A 606 -22.95 12.94 22.44
C GLY A 606 -22.63 11.47 22.75
N ALA A 607 -21.53 10.92 22.23
CA ALA A 607 -21.20 9.48 22.29
C ALA A 607 -20.07 9.14 23.29
N THR A 608 -20.11 9.72 24.52
CA THR A 608 -19.04 9.48 25.54
C THR A 608 -19.50 8.55 26.67
N SER A 609 -20.55 7.77 26.46
CA SER A 609 -21.18 6.99 27.53
C SER A 609 -20.37 5.78 28.00
N LEU A 610 -19.46 5.28 27.16
CA LEU A 610 -18.64 4.10 27.48
C LEU A 610 -17.18 4.45 27.82
N LEU A 611 -16.86 5.73 28.00
CA LEU A 611 -15.49 6.18 28.28
C LEU A 611 -14.93 5.53 29.55
N GLY A 612 -13.76 4.90 29.43
CA GLY A 612 -13.07 4.20 30.51
C GLY A 612 -13.70 2.85 30.91
N LYS A 613 -14.63 2.32 30.11
CA LYS A 613 -15.18 0.98 30.28
C LYS A 613 -14.45 0.00 29.36
N THR A 614 -14.03 -1.13 29.93
CA THR A 614 -13.41 -2.22 29.17
C THR A 614 -14.39 -3.35 28.98
N PHE A 615 -14.60 -3.74 27.74
CA PHE A 615 -15.50 -4.82 27.34
C PHE A 615 -14.73 -6.06 26.89
N VAL A 616 -15.29 -7.24 27.11
CA VAL A 616 -14.86 -8.49 26.51
C VAL A 616 -16.04 -9.11 25.81
N LEU A 617 -15.86 -9.50 24.54
CA LEU A 617 -16.90 -10.16 23.75
C LEU A 617 -16.66 -11.66 23.74
N THR A 618 -17.70 -12.47 23.97
CA THR A 618 -17.63 -13.94 23.94
C THR A 618 -18.93 -14.50 23.35
N GLY A 619 -18.85 -15.68 22.73
CA GLY A 619 -19.99 -16.24 22.01
C GLY A 619 -20.26 -15.55 20.65
N THR A 620 -21.26 -16.02 19.93
CA THR A 620 -21.73 -15.45 18.66
C THR A 620 -22.86 -14.47 18.94
N LEU A 621 -22.73 -13.23 18.48
CA LEU A 621 -23.81 -12.24 18.55
C LEU A 621 -24.74 -12.48 17.36
N GLU A 622 -26.05 -12.40 17.58
CA GLU A 622 -27.07 -12.69 16.57
C GLU A 622 -27.30 -11.54 15.58
N THR A 623 -27.24 -10.30 16.09
CA THR A 623 -27.64 -9.10 15.34
C THR A 623 -26.47 -8.31 14.75
N MET A 624 -25.24 -8.59 15.20
CA MET A 624 -24.04 -7.92 14.71
C MET A 624 -22.79 -8.80 14.87
N SER A 625 -21.79 -8.58 14.01
CA SER A 625 -20.49 -9.23 14.18
C SER A 625 -19.74 -8.72 15.40
N ARG A 626 -18.82 -9.53 15.94
CA ARG A 626 -17.93 -9.10 17.04
C ARG A 626 -17.11 -7.85 16.69
N ASP A 627 -16.76 -7.68 15.43
CA ASP A 627 -15.97 -6.52 15.00
C ASP A 627 -16.84 -5.27 14.91
N GLU A 628 -18.08 -5.38 14.45
CA GLU A 628 -19.06 -4.29 14.54
C GLU A 628 -19.35 -3.91 15.99
N ALA A 629 -19.46 -4.89 16.89
CA ALA A 629 -19.61 -4.62 18.32
C ALA A 629 -18.38 -3.90 18.90
N LYS A 630 -17.15 -4.34 18.51
CA LYS A 630 -15.91 -3.66 18.89
C LYS A 630 -15.84 -2.23 18.37
N GLU A 631 -16.20 -2.01 17.11
CA GLU A 631 -16.23 -0.66 16.52
C GLU A 631 -17.24 0.23 17.22
N LYS A 632 -18.43 -0.28 17.51
CA LYS A 632 -19.46 0.46 18.26
C LYS A 632 -18.99 0.82 19.68
N ILE A 633 -18.37 -0.13 20.40
CA ILE A 633 -17.79 0.14 21.72
C ILE A 633 -16.73 1.23 21.61
N LYS A 634 -15.82 1.12 20.67
CA LYS A 634 -14.74 2.10 20.45
C LYS A 634 -15.27 3.46 20.02
N SER A 635 -16.26 3.51 19.15
CA SER A 635 -16.89 4.76 18.70
C SER A 635 -17.60 5.51 19.85
N LEU A 636 -18.02 4.78 20.89
CA LEU A 636 -18.61 5.31 22.11
C LEU A 636 -17.58 5.56 23.25
N GLY A 637 -16.28 5.42 22.95
CA GLY A 637 -15.18 5.69 23.88
C GLY A 637 -14.80 4.55 24.81
N GLY A 638 -15.36 3.34 24.62
CA GLY A 638 -15.02 2.15 25.38
C GLY A 638 -13.81 1.40 24.82
N ASP A 639 -13.16 0.60 25.64
CA ASP A 639 -12.05 -0.28 25.26
C ASP A 639 -12.51 -1.73 25.14
N VAL A 640 -11.90 -2.51 24.22
CA VAL A 640 -12.20 -3.94 24.05
C VAL A 640 -10.95 -4.77 24.31
N SER A 641 -11.05 -5.74 25.23
CA SER A 641 -9.97 -6.67 25.58
C SER A 641 -10.27 -8.08 25.06
N GLY A 642 -9.22 -8.82 24.70
CA GLY A 642 -9.30 -10.22 24.30
C GLY A 642 -9.49 -11.20 25.45
N SER A 643 -9.23 -10.80 26.71
CA SER A 643 -9.31 -11.66 27.90
C SER A 643 -10.03 -10.98 29.06
N VAL A 644 -10.72 -11.80 29.88
CA VAL A 644 -11.41 -11.30 31.09
C VAL A 644 -10.41 -11.17 32.24
N SER A 645 -10.46 -10.02 32.92
CA SER A 645 -9.64 -9.70 34.10
C SER A 645 -10.46 -8.89 35.11
N SER A 646 -9.92 -8.66 36.29
CA SER A 646 -10.54 -7.79 37.31
C SER A 646 -10.74 -6.32 36.87
N LYS A 647 -10.11 -5.92 35.74
CA LYS A 647 -10.28 -4.60 35.13
C LYS A 647 -11.37 -4.57 34.07
N THR A 648 -11.93 -5.71 33.68
CA THR A 648 -13.03 -5.79 32.71
C THR A 648 -14.30 -5.25 33.32
N SER A 649 -14.92 -4.27 32.64
CA SER A 649 -16.19 -3.64 33.13
C SER A 649 -17.40 -4.45 32.75
N TYR A 650 -17.41 -5.01 31.55
CA TYR A 650 -18.51 -5.80 31.00
C TYR A 650 -18.03 -6.97 30.16
N VAL A 651 -18.70 -8.09 30.26
CA VAL A 651 -18.57 -9.20 29.29
C VAL A 651 -19.88 -9.28 28.51
N VAL A 652 -19.84 -9.09 27.21
CA VAL A 652 -20.99 -9.29 26.33
C VAL A 652 -20.98 -10.74 25.89
N ALA A 653 -22.01 -11.49 26.25
CA ALA A 653 -22.15 -12.90 25.96
C ALA A 653 -23.24 -13.12 24.91
N GLY A 654 -22.85 -13.58 23.73
CA GLY A 654 -23.75 -14.12 22.72
C GLY A 654 -23.99 -15.62 22.91
N GLU A 655 -24.58 -16.27 21.90
CA GLU A 655 -24.79 -17.72 21.91
C GLU A 655 -23.45 -18.48 22.00
N GLU A 656 -23.46 -19.62 22.69
CA GLU A 656 -22.29 -20.47 22.92
C GLU A 656 -21.07 -19.75 23.55
N ALA A 657 -21.33 -18.88 24.51
CA ALA A 657 -20.28 -18.20 25.26
C ALA A 657 -19.42 -19.21 26.04
N GLY A 658 -18.15 -19.40 25.64
CA GLY A 658 -17.23 -20.37 26.23
C GLY A 658 -16.53 -19.87 27.49
N SER A 659 -15.32 -20.39 27.79
CA SER A 659 -14.52 -20.18 29.02
C SER A 659 -14.36 -18.73 29.50
N LYS A 660 -14.59 -17.73 28.64
CA LYS A 660 -14.58 -16.33 29.04
C LYS A 660 -15.80 -15.94 29.88
N LEU A 661 -16.95 -16.60 29.66
CA LEU A 661 -18.15 -16.41 30.47
C LEU A 661 -17.95 -16.97 31.87
N ASP A 662 -17.38 -18.19 31.96
CA ASP A 662 -17.08 -18.84 33.25
C ASP A 662 -16.13 -17.96 34.08
N LYS A 663 -15.09 -17.43 33.41
CA LYS A 663 -14.11 -16.54 34.04
C LYS A 663 -14.70 -15.20 34.46
N ALA A 664 -15.69 -14.70 33.72
CA ALA A 664 -16.41 -13.46 34.11
C ALA A 664 -17.22 -13.69 35.38
N GLN A 665 -17.90 -14.83 35.50
CA GLN A 665 -18.67 -15.24 36.68
C GLN A 665 -17.74 -15.44 37.88
N GLU A 666 -16.59 -16.11 37.70
CA GLU A 666 -15.58 -16.31 38.76
C GLU A 666 -15.04 -15.00 39.30
N LEU A 667 -14.80 -14.01 38.45
CA LEU A 667 -14.25 -12.70 38.79
C LEU A 667 -15.33 -11.67 39.18
N GLY A 668 -16.61 -12.04 39.17
CA GLY A 668 -17.73 -11.14 39.48
C GLY A 668 -17.89 -9.98 38.48
N VAL A 669 -17.42 -10.17 37.24
CA VAL A 669 -17.58 -9.17 36.18
C VAL A 669 -19.01 -9.20 35.64
N LYS A 670 -19.62 -8.03 35.43
CA LYS A 670 -20.98 -7.93 34.93
C LYS A 670 -21.08 -8.48 33.50
N VAL A 671 -21.92 -9.48 33.33
CA VAL A 671 -22.24 -10.05 32.02
C VAL A 671 -23.47 -9.37 31.44
N LEU A 672 -23.41 -9.01 30.16
CA LEU A 672 -24.51 -8.45 29.38
C LEU A 672 -24.90 -9.45 28.30
N SER A 673 -26.20 -9.65 28.10
CA SER A 673 -26.70 -10.28 26.86
C SER A 673 -26.50 -9.34 25.68
N GLU A 674 -26.68 -9.85 24.46
CA GLU A 674 -26.60 -9.00 23.25
C GLU A 674 -27.65 -7.90 23.27
N ASP A 675 -28.88 -8.20 23.70
CA ASP A 675 -29.96 -7.22 23.81
C ASP A 675 -29.63 -6.11 24.81
N GLU A 676 -29.11 -6.48 26.01
CA GLU A 676 -28.66 -5.51 27.01
C GLU A 676 -27.48 -4.66 26.50
N PHE A 677 -26.60 -5.24 25.72
CA PHE A 677 -25.52 -4.51 25.07
C PHE A 677 -26.04 -3.53 24.02
N ILE A 678 -26.99 -3.96 23.16
CA ILE A 678 -27.64 -3.10 22.18
C ILE A 678 -28.37 -1.94 22.85
N GLU A 679 -29.07 -2.22 23.93
CA GLU A 679 -29.74 -1.17 24.71
C GLU A 679 -28.71 -0.20 25.32
N LEU A 680 -27.62 -0.70 25.86
CA LEU A 680 -26.53 0.10 26.42
C LEU A 680 -25.90 1.04 25.37
N ILE A 681 -25.70 0.58 24.13
CA ILE A 681 -25.14 1.40 23.05
C ILE A 681 -26.16 2.29 22.33
N ARG A 682 -27.47 2.04 22.49
CA ARG A 682 -28.55 2.90 21.97
C ARG A 682 -28.89 4.09 22.90
N VAL A 683 -28.80 3.87 24.18
CA VAL A 683 -29.06 4.90 25.22
C VAL A 683 -27.84 5.82 25.40
N SER A 684 -26.76 5.46 24.76
CA SER A 684 -25.48 6.14 24.72
C SER A 684 -25.31 6.89 23.44
#